data_0e399a629e0841c8b4b3cb252a3e4578
#
_entry.id   0e399a629e0841c8b4b3cb252a3e4578
#
_cell.length_a   1.000
_cell.length_b   1.000
_cell.length_c   1.000
_cell.angle_alpha   90.00
_cell.angle_beta   90.00
_cell.angle_gamma   90.00
#
_symmetry.space_group_name_H-M   'P 1'
#
loop_
_entity.id
_entity.type
_entity.pdbx_description
1 polymer ?
#
loop_
_entity_poly.entity_id
_entity_poly.type
_entity_poly.pdbx_seq_one_letter_code
_entity_poly.pdbx_strand_id
1 'polypeptide(L)'
;MPHDTKNFESAYQKLNNKQRLAVDTIEGPVLVLAGPGTGKTQVLTTRIANILKQTDTDPSSILALTFTEAATREMRQRLIKMIGKDGYFVQVTTFHGFCNDIIASNPDRFSRPAGMQNVTDLEKIQIIKQILEEGDFQLLKPINSPLHYLNDLIGSISTLKREGFTIPRFRELVSILKDEFEIKKDDLNKTTFAEKQKQVIKNLDLLDIYEKYQNQLTSLGRFDFDDMINWVVDSFEKDNDFLLEYQEKFQYILVDEYQDTNSSQNRLIFALASFWGQQANLFAVGDPNQSVYRFQGASKENLVQFKNIFPEHTHINLDQNYRSTKTILDISAKLIDQEPLSPNIDLKDLKLKTAKFSSSLFEDEYIVSAIETKIKEGVSPKDIAVIAKENKDIENLVSLFKVRKIPFRLEAGTNVLLAPCISQFIKLLKVVTTLQDKMDDLDLFTVLNYSYLQLDPLILLKTSRQAYLSRQSLADTIIRHCESHSAEAISQPVIPGLTRNPSPSLRGDADDVAIQKVFKTVNQFILWNSQSMSKSLPEIFQIILQGSGLLNHLLALPESLIELNRFNTLYEDVKKQSSVFPDLSLKKYLQNLQIMQDNHVKLEEQVLEGMQDAVTLTTAHKSKGLEWQIVFVYRFADTHWGNKTRKEMIKLPPGIIVFENTDTEEDKNSEERRLFYVALTRAKQEITLTGSTVYQNSTKMTYPSIFLEDLPKELIEEVDTSVLEKSTAKIIENSLTPATDTVLVGEEEYLKELLKDFKLSPTALNTYLSCHYKFKLDNLYRIPRSKAPSMCFGTAVHFALENLYQNLDQDKLISQLEFLQSFEVALKREILSPTDFKDRRAHGKRVLTSYYEANEKDFQKVLFTEKSFGTSLASQIHLDDIALTGKADRIDLIDKKENTVRFVDYKTGKPKSRNEIEGNTQSSNGDYKRQLVFYRLLAELDKSFPYKVDQTEIDFVEPNEKGEFKKERFSITTEEVENLKTLIKESVASIRALDFTPTTDIDTCSTCPFFSHCWPDK
;
A
#
# COMPACT_ATOMS: atom_id res chain seq x y z
N MET A 1 -12.08 -2.49 38.16
CA MET A 1 -10.85 -3.33 38.10
C MET A 1 -9.67 -2.36 38.21
N PRO A 2 -8.58 -2.62 38.93
CA PRO A 2 -7.46 -1.67 39.01
C PRO A 2 -6.81 -1.61 37.64
N HIS A 3 -7.06 -0.53 36.92
CA HIS A 3 -6.29 -0.13 35.75
C HIS A 3 -4.82 0.00 36.14
N ASP A 4 -3.88 -0.25 35.19
CA ASP A 4 -2.46 -0.03 35.44
C ASP A 4 -2.20 1.50 35.49
N THR A 5 -2.58 2.09 36.65
CA THR A 5 -2.64 3.55 36.85
C THR A 5 -1.29 4.24 36.84
N LYS A 6 -0.19 3.50 37.01
CA LYS A 6 1.16 4.08 37.08
C LYS A 6 1.61 4.78 35.80
N ASN A 7 1.32 4.19 34.65
CA ASN A 7 1.72 4.76 33.35
C ASN A 7 0.91 6.00 33.00
N PHE A 8 -0.42 5.98 33.28
CA PHE A 8 -1.26 7.15 33.14
C PHE A 8 -0.82 8.29 34.07
N GLU A 9 -0.64 8.03 35.36
CA GLU A 9 -0.21 9.06 36.32
C GLU A 9 1.13 9.71 35.91
N SER A 10 2.09 8.91 35.45
CA SER A 10 3.36 9.42 34.94
C SER A 10 3.19 10.31 33.71
N ALA A 11 2.31 9.92 32.76
CA ALA A 11 2.02 10.72 31.59
C ALA A 11 1.27 12.01 31.95
N TYR A 12 0.29 11.92 32.82
CA TYR A 12 -0.53 13.05 33.26
C TYR A 12 0.31 14.10 34.04
N GLN A 13 1.21 13.66 34.92
CA GLN A 13 2.09 14.56 35.67
C GLN A 13 3.05 15.38 34.78
N LYS A 14 3.40 14.86 33.60
CA LYS A 14 4.27 15.56 32.64
C LYS A 14 3.57 16.65 31.85
N LEU A 15 2.23 16.73 31.91
CA LEU A 15 1.45 17.74 31.20
C LEU A 15 1.63 19.12 31.84
N ASN A 16 1.78 20.14 30.98
CA ASN A 16 1.69 21.52 31.41
C ASN A 16 0.23 21.93 31.71
N ASN A 17 0.04 23.13 32.27
CA ASN A 17 -1.27 23.59 32.72
C ASN A 17 -2.32 23.61 31.58
N LYS A 18 -1.93 24.05 30.36
CA LYS A 18 -2.84 24.11 29.20
C LYS A 18 -3.17 22.74 28.65
N GLN A 19 -2.16 21.87 28.56
CA GLN A 19 -2.37 20.46 28.18
C GLN A 19 -3.24 19.75 29.20
N ARG A 20 -3.03 20.01 30.51
CA ARG A 20 -3.86 19.46 31.58
C ARG A 20 -5.31 19.96 31.49
N LEU A 21 -5.52 21.27 31.23
CA LEU A 21 -6.85 21.79 30.97
C LEU A 21 -7.55 21.10 29.81
N ALA A 22 -6.83 20.83 28.69
CA ALA A 22 -7.38 20.11 27.56
C ALA A 22 -7.71 18.64 27.85
N VAL A 23 -6.99 17.99 28.77
CA VAL A 23 -7.24 16.62 29.22
C VAL A 23 -8.40 16.56 30.21
N ASP A 24 -8.53 17.54 31.10
CA ASP A 24 -9.50 17.55 32.20
C ASP A 24 -10.89 18.06 31.78
N THR A 25 -10.96 18.89 30.74
CA THR A 25 -12.26 19.35 30.18
C THR A 25 -12.89 18.24 29.35
N ILE A 26 -13.45 17.21 29.99
CA ILE A 26 -13.96 16.01 29.30
C ILE A 26 -15.33 16.20 28.65
N GLU A 27 -16.15 17.10 29.15
CA GLU A 27 -17.52 17.36 28.68
C GLU A 27 -17.59 18.57 27.75
N GLY A 28 -18.49 18.51 26.80
CA GLY A 28 -18.80 19.60 25.85
C GLY A 28 -17.79 19.71 24.68
N PRO A 29 -18.06 20.62 23.72
CA PRO A 29 -17.19 20.81 22.57
C PRO A 29 -15.92 21.59 22.95
N VAL A 30 -14.78 21.01 22.60
CA VAL A 30 -13.45 21.55 22.90
C VAL A 30 -12.65 21.69 21.59
N LEU A 31 -12.14 22.89 21.33
CA LEU A 31 -11.25 23.17 20.22
C LEU A 31 -9.85 23.52 20.74
N VAL A 32 -8.88 22.68 20.40
CA VAL A 32 -7.47 22.87 20.78
C VAL A 32 -6.64 23.32 19.59
N LEU A 33 -6.12 24.56 19.65
CA LEU A 33 -5.11 25.02 18.71
C LEU A 33 -3.73 24.62 19.24
N ALA A 34 -3.05 23.78 18.50
CA ALA A 34 -1.83 23.15 18.93
C ALA A 34 -0.77 23.17 17.83
N GLY A 35 0.16 24.11 17.90
CA GLY A 35 1.27 24.20 16.95
C GLY A 35 2.15 22.95 16.90
N PRO A 36 3.16 22.93 16.02
CA PRO A 36 4.07 21.78 15.90
C PRO A 36 4.83 21.58 17.22
N GLY A 37 5.05 20.32 17.62
CA GLY A 37 5.83 19.98 18.83
C GLY A 37 5.18 20.34 20.16
N THR A 38 3.88 20.72 20.20
CA THR A 38 3.16 21.04 21.44
C THR A 38 2.54 19.83 22.16
N GLY A 39 2.73 18.62 21.61
CA GLY A 39 2.26 17.39 22.24
C GLY A 39 0.81 17.00 21.93
N LYS A 40 0.27 17.32 20.73
CA LYS A 40 -1.09 16.99 20.29
C LYS A 40 -1.49 15.53 20.59
N THR A 41 -0.71 14.57 20.09
CA THR A 41 -1.00 13.14 20.28
C THR A 41 -0.93 12.72 21.75
N GLN A 42 -0.04 13.35 22.55
CA GLN A 42 0.04 13.11 24.00
C GLN A 42 -1.24 13.59 24.71
N VAL A 43 -1.75 14.76 24.36
CA VAL A 43 -2.99 15.31 24.92
C VAL A 43 -4.16 14.40 24.55
N LEU A 44 -4.30 13.99 23.27
CA LEU A 44 -5.37 13.09 22.81
C LEU A 44 -5.37 11.76 23.58
N THR A 45 -4.22 11.08 23.63
CA THR A 45 -4.13 9.77 24.28
C THR A 45 -4.34 9.87 25.79
N THR A 46 -3.81 10.91 26.43
CA THR A 46 -4.02 11.11 27.88
C THR A 46 -5.46 11.51 28.20
N ARG A 47 -6.12 12.29 27.33
CA ARG A 47 -7.56 12.62 27.45
C ARG A 47 -8.43 11.38 27.40
N ILE A 48 -8.20 10.49 26.42
CA ILE A 48 -8.95 9.21 26.31
C ILE A 48 -8.78 8.40 27.60
N ALA A 49 -7.56 8.27 28.10
CA ALA A 49 -7.28 7.59 29.35
C ALA A 49 -7.96 8.27 30.56
N ASN A 50 -8.03 9.60 30.56
CA ASN A 50 -8.68 10.38 31.63
C ASN A 50 -10.21 10.21 31.62
N ILE A 51 -10.85 10.20 30.43
CA ILE A 51 -12.28 9.91 30.25
C ILE A 51 -12.61 8.56 30.91
N LEU A 52 -11.88 7.51 30.53
CA LEU A 52 -12.08 6.15 31.06
C LEU A 52 -11.82 6.04 32.58
N LYS A 53 -10.98 6.92 33.11
CA LYS A 53 -10.71 6.96 34.57
C LYS A 53 -11.78 7.71 35.36
N GLN A 54 -12.34 8.79 34.79
CA GLN A 54 -13.26 9.68 35.49
C GLN A 54 -14.73 9.30 35.32
N THR A 55 -15.04 8.51 34.29
CA THR A 55 -16.41 8.10 33.96
C THR A 55 -16.52 6.58 33.90
N ASP A 56 -17.77 6.09 33.91
CA ASP A 56 -18.07 4.67 33.68
C ASP A 56 -18.25 4.34 32.18
N THR A 57 -17.72 5.17 31.29
CA THR A 57 -17.82 5.01 29.82
C THR A 57 -17.14 3.73 29.37
N ASP A 58 -17.84 2.94 28.57
CA ASP A 58 -17.22 1.79 27.88
C ASP A 58 -16.15 2.26 26.88
N PRO A 59 -14.95 1.67 26.85
CA PRO A 59 -13.92 2.04 25.89
C PRO A 59 -14.38 2.04 24.43
N SER A 60 -15.33 1.17 24.06
CA SER A 60 -15.90 1.10 22.71
C SER A 60 -16.82 2.28 22.37
N SER A 61 -17.22 3.08 23.35
CA SER A 61 -18.03 4.30 23.18
C SER A 61 -17.18 5.55 22.92
N ILE A 62 -15.87 5.40 22.80
CA ILE A 62 -14.94 6.47 22.44
C ILE A 62 -14.48 6.27 20.99
N LEU A 63 -14.76 7.26 20.13
CA LEU A 63 -14.32 7.32 18.73
C LEU A 63 -13.18 8.33 18.58
N ALA A 64 -12.00 7.87 18.14
CA ALA A 64 -10.87 8.72 17.81
C ALA A 64 -10.58 8.61 16.31
N LEU A 65 -10.81 9.70 15.57
CA LEU A 65 -10.61 9.80 14.13
C LEU A 65 -9.25 10.44 13.82
N THR A 66 -8.49 9.76 12.99
CA THR A 66 -7.17 10.21 12.53
C THR A 66 -7.16 10.33 11.00
N PHE A 67 -6.13 11.03 10.48
CA PHE A 67 -6.01 11.23 9.03
C PHE A 67 -5.28 10.07 8.32
N THR A 68 -4.35 9.38 9.00
CA THR A 68 -3.52 8.33 8.40
C THR A 68 -3.51 7.05 9.23
N GLU A 69 -3.33 5.90 8.57
CA GLU A 69 -3.15 4.61 9.23
C GLU A 69 -1.92 4.56 10.16
N ALA A 70 -0.86 5.32 9.83
CA ALA A 70 0.31 5.43 10.68
C ALA A 70 -0.02 6.13 12.01
N ALA A 71 -0.78 7.24 11.97
CA ALA A 71 -1.24 7.95 13.16
C ALA A 71 -2.20 7.07 13.99
N THR A 72 -3.08 6.31 13.33
CA THR A 72 -3.96 5.34 13.99
C THR A 72 -3.16 4.29 14.78
N ARG A 73 -2.14 3.70 14.15
CA ARG A 73 -1.27 2.70 14.80
C ARG A 73 -0.50 3.29 15.98
N GLU A 74 0.10 4.45 15.80
CA GLU A 74 0.86 5.14 16.85
C GLU A 74 -0.03 5.49 18.05
N MET A 75 -1.19 6.10 17.82
CA MET A 75 -2.15 6.46 18.87
C MET A 75 -2.61 5.21 19.64
N ARG A 76 -2.94 4.14 18.95
CA ARG A 76 -3.34 2.86 19.56
C ARG A 76 -2.23 2.26 20.42
N GLN A 77 -0.98 2.24 19.92
CA GLN A 77 0.16 1.74 20.70
C GLN A 77 0.41 2.57 21.98
N ARG A 78 0.26 3.89 21.89
CA ARG A 78 0.37 4.76 23.08
C ARG A 78 -0.74 4.51 24.10
N LEU A 79 -1.98 4.33 23.63
CA LEU A 79 -3.10 3.98 24.50
C LEU A 79 -2.88 2.65 25.19
N ILE A 80 -2.48 1.60 24.48
CA ILE A 80 -2.19 0.29 25.07
C ILE A 80 -1.10 0.39 26.16
N LYS A 81 -0.04 1.15 25.90
CA LYS A 81 1.02 1.39 26.90
C LYS A 81 0.50 2.15 28.12
N MET A 82 -0.49 3.01 27.96
CA MET A 82 -1.01 3.89 29.02
C MET A 82 -2.09 3.22 29.87
N ILE A 83 -3.05 2.53 29.26
CA ILE A 83 -4.25 1.96 29.90
C ILE A 83 -4.40 0.44 29.71
N GLY A 84 -3.37 -0.22 29.16
CA GLY A 84 -3.36 -1.67 29.01
C GLY A 84 -4.44 -2.17 28.03
N LYS A 85 -5.22 -3.18 28.48
CA LYS A 85 -6.18 -3.87 27.61
C LYS A 85 -7.32 -2.97 27.11
N ASP A 86 -7.75 -1.99 27.87
CA ASP A 86 -8.85 -1.10 27.51
C ASP A 86 -8.49 -0.25 26.26
N GLY A 87 -7.20 0.02 26.04
CA GLY A 87 -6.71 0.68 24.84
C GLY A 87 -7.00 -0.07 23.52
N TYR A 88 -7.27 -1.38 23.58
CA TYR A 88 -7.67 -2.14 22.39
C TYR A 88 -9.11 -1.91 21.97
N PHE A 89 -9.98 -1.60 22.92
CA PHE A 89 -11.42 -1.45 22.70
C PHE A 89 -11.81 -0.04 22.26
N VAL A 90 -10.97 0.96 22.52
CA VAL A 90 -11.18 2.32 22.00
C VAL A 90 -11.16 2.28 20.46
N GLN A 91 -12.20 2.86 19.84
CA GLN A 91 -12.32 2.90 18.39
C GLN A 91 -11.38 3.95 17.80
N VAL A 92 -10.12 3.59 17.55
CA VAL A 92 -9.15 4.45 16.86
C VAL A 92 -9.07 4.03 15.40
N THR A 93 -9.45 4.91 14.47
CA THR A 93 -9.56 4.58 13.04
C THR A 93 -9.40 5.81 12.15
N THR A 94 -9.20 5.61 10.86
CA THR A 94 -9.30 6.69 9.87
C THR A 94 -10.75 6.95 9.47
N PHE A 95 -11.06 8.11 8.86
CA PHE A 95 -12.43 8.40 8.37
C PHE A 95 -12.94 7.32 7.41
N HIS A 96 -12.09 6.89 6.46
CA HIS A 96 -12.45 5.84 5.52
C HIS A 96 -12.60 4.48 6.19
N GLY A 97 -11.72 4.14 7.14
CA GLY A 97 -11.82 2.92 7.93
C GLY A 97 -13.14 2.86 8.69
N PHE A 98 -13.51 3.96 9.35
CA PHE A 98 -14.78 4.08 10.06
C PHE A 98 -15.99 3.89 9.14
N CYS A 99 -16.03 4.59 7.99
CA CYS A 99 -17.12 4.44 7.03
C CYS A 99 -17.18 3.03 6.44
N ASN A 100 -16.03 2.41 6.17
CA ASN A 100 -15.97 1.03 5.69
C ASN A 100 -16.57 0.05 6.72
N ASP A 101 -16.27 0.22 8.00
CA ASP A 101 -16.82 -0.62 9.09
C ASP A 101 -18.35 -0.45 9.19
N ILE A 102 -18.88 0.79 9.07
CA ILE A 102 -20.31 1.06 9.05
C ILE A 102 -20.98 0.32 7.87
N ILE A 103 -20.41 0.46 6.68
CA ILE A 103 -20.93 -0.14 5.45
C ILE A 103 -20.88 -1.66 5.51
N ALA A 104 -19.78 -2.23 5.99
CA ALA A 104 -19.61 -3.68 6.12
C ALA A 104 -20.55 -4.30 7.16
N SER A 105 -20.84 -3.56 8.24
CA SER A 105 -21.75 -4.02 9.30
C SER A 105 -23.24 -3.88 8.93
N ASN A 106 -23.59 -3.03 7.95
CA ASN A 106 -24.97 -2.73 7.58
C ASN A 106 -25.19 -2.77 6.06
N PRO A 107 -24.88 -3.89 5.38
CA PRO A 107 -24.90 -3.94 3.91
C PRO A 107 -26.31 -3.64 3.33
N ASP A 108 -27.37 -3.96 4.04
CA ASP A 108 -28.76 -3.77 3.61
C ASP A 108 -29.22 -2.29 3.64
N ARG A 109 -28.56 -1.45 4.44
CA ARG A 109 -28.84 0.00 4.52
C ARG A 109 -28.23 0.78 3.33
N PHE A 110 -27.28 0.18 2.67
CA PHE A 110 -26.62 0.76 1.52
C PHE A 110 -27.08 0.02 0.25
N SER A 111 -27.89 0.62 -0.60
CA SER A 111 -28.41 0.04 -1.86
C SER A 111 -27.28 -0.42 -2.80
N ARG A 112 -26.52 -1.45 -2.38
CA ARG A 112 -25.32 -1.93 -3.09
C ARG A 112 -25.47 -3.40 -3.49
N PRO A 113 -25.02 -3.77 -4.69
CA PRO A 113 -24.75 -5.16 -4.98
C PRO A 113 -23.69 -5.70 -4.01
N ALA A 114 -23.95 -6.83 -3.39
CA ALA A 114 -22.96 -7.52 -2.56
C ALA A 114 -21.68 -7.77 -3.38
N GLY A 115 -20.53 -7.34 -2.86
CA GLY A 115 -19.23 -7.57 -3.50
C GLY A 115 -18.68 -6.44 -4.35
N MET A 116 -19.23 -5.21 -4.26
CA MET A 116 -18.60 -4.03 -4.88
C MET A 116 -17.15 -3.84 -4.37
N GLN A 117 -16.24 -3.51 -5.28
CA GLN A 117 -14.83 -3.29 -4.99
C GLN A 117 -14.42 -1.85 -5.28
N ASN A 118 -13.39 -1.38 -4.59
CA ASN A 118 -12.83 -0.07 -4.86
C ASN A 118 -12.18 0.00 -6.24
N VAL A 119 -12.46 1.08 -6.99
CA VAL A 119 -11.87 1.34 -8.29
C VAL A 119 -10.37 1.69 -8.14
N THR A 120 -9.54 1.11 -8.98
CA THR A 120 -8.11 1.43 -9.03
C THR A 120 -7.86 2.68 -9.88
N ASP A 121 -6.71 3.34 -9.70
CA ASP A 121 -6.36 4.51 -10.51
C ASP A 121 -6.25 4.17 -12.01
N LEU A 122 -5.77 2.97 -12.34
CA LEU A 122 -5.77 2.47 -13.72
C LEU A 122 -7.19 2.33 -14.28
N GLU A 123 -8.12 1.76 -13.51
CA GLU A 123 -9.52 1.64 -13.94
C GLU A 123 -10.18 3.02 -14.11
N LYS A 124 -9.90 3.98 -13.21
CA LYS A 124 -10.36 5.38 -13.37
C LYS A 124 -9.93 5.98 -14.71
N ILE A 125 -8.64 5.82 -15.03
CA ILE A 125 -8.06 6.28 -16.30
C ILE A 125 -8.75 5.60 -17.49
N GLN A 126 -8.93 4.28 -17.44
CA GLN A 126 -9.57 3.52 -18.51
C GLN A 126 -11.03 3.92 -18.71
N ILE A 127 -11.78 4.08 -17.61
CA ILE A 127 -13.19 4.50 -17.65
C ILE A 127 -13.32 5.89 -18.26
N ILE A 128 -12.54 6.87 -17.77
CA ILE A 128 -12.63 8.24 -18.29
C ILE A 128 -12.14 8.30 -19.74
N LYS A 129 -11.09 7.55 -20.09
CA LYS A 129 -10.62 7.42 -21.47
C LYS A 129 -11.72 6.89 -22.38
N GLN A 130 -12.41 5.83 -21.97
CA GLN A 130 -13.52 5.28 -22.74
C GLN A 130 -14.66 6.30 -22.89
N ILE A 131 -15.03 7.01 -21.82
CA ILE A 131 -16.05 8.06 -21.86
C ILE A 131 -15.67 9.16 -22.84
N LEU A 132 -14.40 9.57 -22.84
CA LEU A 132 -13.89 10.58 -23.78
C LEU A 132 -13.87 10.07 -25.22
N GLU A 133 -13.54 8.80 -25.46
CA GLU A 133 -13.53 8.19 -26.80
C GLU A 133 -14.93 8.10 -27.39
N GLU A 134 -15.91 7.67 -26.61
CA GLU A 134 -17.29 7.44 -27.02
C GLU A 134 -18.17 8.72 -27.05
N GLY A 135 -17.85 9.71 -26.20
CA GLY A 135 -18.62 10.93 -26.05
C GLY A 135 -18.18 12.04 -27.00
N ASP A 136 -19.09 12.99 -27.26
CA ASP A 136 -18.84 14.23 -27.99
C ASP A 136 -18.86 15.41 -27.02
N PHE A 137 -17.65 15.91 -26.67
CA PHE A 137 -17.47 16.99 -25.68
C PHE A 137 -16.90 18.22 -26.38
N GLN A 138 -17.42 19.40 -26.07
CA GLN A 138 -17.09 20.62 -26.80
C GLN A 138 -15.68 21.13 -26.53
N LEU A 139 -15.23 21.11 -25.28
CA LEU A 139 -13.93 21.64 -24.87
C LEU A 139 -13.03 20.65 -24.13
N LEU A 140 -13.59 19.65 -23.44
CA LEU A 140 -12.80 18.68 -22.67
C LEU A 140 -12.27 17.51 -23.49
N LYS A 141 -12.59 17.45 -24.80
CA LYS A 141 -12.02 16.51 -25.79
C LYS A 141 -11.43 17.27 -26.99
N PRO A 142 -10.24 17.88 -26.86
CA PRO A 142 -9.60 18.58 -28.00
C PRO A 142 -9.28 17.62 -29.15
N ILE A 143 -9.52 18.02 -30.39
CA ILE A 143 -9.33 17.19 -31.60
C ILE A 143 -7.89 16.65 -31.70
N ASN A 144 -6.88 17.49 -31.42
CA ASN A 144 -5.46 17.12 -31.59
C ASN A 144 -4.89 16.34 -30.39
N SER A 145 -5.58 16.30 -29.24
CA SER A 145 -5.15 15.60 -28.04
C SER A 145 -6.38 15.24 -27.18
N PRO A 146 -7.13 14.19 -27.56
CA PRO A 146 -8.40 13.85 -26.90
C PRO A 146 -8.28 13.60 -25.41
N LEU A 147 -7.11 13.19 -24.94
CA LEU A 147 -6.84 12.87 -23.52
C LEU A 147 -6.15 14.00 -22.75
N HIS A 148 -6.06 15.21 -23.34
CA HIS A 148 -5.35 16.35 -22.72
C HIS A 148 -5.83 16.68 -21.31
N TYR A 149 -7.13 16.56 -21.04
CA TYR A 149 -7.74 16.88 -19.75
C TYR A 149 -7.95 15.68 -18.83
N LEU A 150 -7.43 14.50 -19.17
CA LEU A 150 -7.71 13.25 -18.46
C LEU A 150 -7.43 13.34 -16.94
N ASN A 151 -6.24 13.80 -16.57
CA ASN A 151 -5.83 13.94 -15.18
C ASN A 151 -6.59 15.07 -14.45
N ASP A 152 -6.88 16.16 -15.15
CA ASP A 152 -7.67 17.26 -14.59
C ASP A 152 -9.13 16.84 -14.33
N LEU A 153 -9.70 15.99 -15.20
CA LEU A 153 -11.04 15.41 -15.02
C LEU A 153 -11.09 14.51 -13.78
N ILE A 154 -10.12 13.60 -13.63
CA ILE A 154 -10.01 12.73 -12.44
C ILE A 154 -9.91 13.59 -11.18
N GLY A 155 -9.05 14.61 -11.20
CA GLY A 155 -8.87 15.53 -10.08
C GLY A 155 -10.14 16.33 -9.75
N SER A 156 -10.84 16.85 -10.75
CA SER A 156 -12.07 17.63 -10.57
C SER A 156 -13.21 16.78 -10.02
N ILE A 157 -13.41 15.56 -10.52
CA ILE A 157 -14.42 14.61 -10.01
C ILE A 157 -14.12 14.26 -8.54
N SER A 158 -12.86 13.99 -8.21
CA SER A 158 -12.45 13.69 -6.83
C SER A 158 -12.69 14.89 -5.91
N THR A 159 -12.41 16.11 -6.36
CA THR A 159 -12.71 17.35 -5.61
C THR A 159 -14.20 17.50 -5.36
N LEU A 160 -15.06 17.31 -6.37
CA LEU A 160 -16.51 17.37 -6.22
C LEU A 160 -17.01 16.39 -5.16
N LYS A 161 -16.52 15.15 -5.18
CA LYS A 161 -16.90 14.11 -4.21
C LYS A 161 -16.46 14.46 -2.79
N ARG A 162 -15.21 14.94 -2.59
CA ARG A 162 -14.66 15.33 -1.28
C ARG A 162 -15.41 16.50 -0.68
N GLU A 163 -15.87 17.44 -1.51
CA GLU A 163 -16.70 18.56 -1.07
C GLU A 163 -18.20 18.20 -0.94
N GLY A 164 -18.55 16.91 -1.13
CA GLY A 164 -19.92 16.41 -0.95
C GLY A 164 -20.89 16.83 -2.06
N PHE A 165 -20.39 17.14 -3.26
CA PHE A 165 -21.22 17.48 -4.41
C PHE A 165 -21.65 16.22 -5.17
N THR A 166 -22.88 15.79 -4.90
CA THR A 166 -23.56 14.78 -5.71
C THR A 166 -23.89 15.34 -7.10
N ILE A 167 -24.16 14.47 -8.08
CA ILE A 167 -24.52 14.90 -9.45
C ILE A 167 -25.69 15.90 -9.48
N PRO A 168 -26.81 15.69 -8.73
CA PRO A 168 -27.91 16.68 -8.70
C PRO A 168 -27.46 18.04 -8.18
N ARG A 169 -26.67 18.08 -7.10
CA ARG A 169 -26.20 19.33 -6.49
C ARG A 169 -25.19 20.06 -7.38
N PHE A 170 -24.32 19.31 -8.07
CA PHE A 170 -23.39 19.90 -9.03
C PHE A 170 -24.12 20.45 -10.27
N ARG A 171 -25.14 19.73 -10.75
CA ARG A 171 -26.01 20.20 -11.85
C ARG A 171 -26.70 21.52 -11.53
N GLU A 172 -27.18 21.69 -10.30
CA GLU A 172 -27.77 22.94 -9.84
C GLU A 172 -26.76 24.12 -9.93
N LEU A 173 -25.53 23.90 -9.41
CA LEU A 173 -24.48 24.95 -9.48
C LEU A 173 -24.08 25.29 -10.92
N VAL A 174 -23.96 24.28 -11.77
CA VAL A 174 -23.64 24.51 -13.20
C VAL A 174 -24.76 25.28 -13.89
N SER A 175 -26.05 25.04 -13.52
CA SER A 175 -27.18 25.84 -14.01
C SER A 175 -27.10 27.30 -13.56
N ILE A 176 -26.83 27.52 -12.26
CA ILE A 176 -26.62 28.88 -11.71
C ILE A 176 -25.49 29.61 -12.45
N LEU A 177 -24.34 28.95 -12.63
CA LEU A 177 -23.17 29.48 -13.35
C LEU A 177 -23.54 29.90 -14.80
N LYS A 178 -24.36 29.07 -15.47
CA LYS A 178 -24.85 29.33 -16.83
C LYS A 178 -25.78 30.53 -16.84
N ASP A 179 -26.76 30.59 -15.94
CA ASP A 179 -27.73 31.64 -15.84
C ASP A 179 -27.06 33.00 -15.49
N GLU A 180 -26.09 32.99 -14.57
CA GLU A 180 -25.30 34.20 -14.27
C GLU A 180 -24.49 34.69 -15.48
N PHE A 181 -23.93 33.74 -16.26
CA PHE A 181 -23.23 34.13 -17.50
C PHE A 181 -24.18 34.74 -18.51
N GLU A 182 -25.38 34.15 -18.73
CA GLU A 182 -26.38 34.67 -19.67
C GLU A 182 -26.88 36.08 -19.29
N ILE A 183 -27.05 36.36 -17.99
CA ILE A 183 -27.47 37.66 -17.47
C ILE A 183 -26.38 38.71 -17.69
N LYS A 184 -25.12 38.39 -17.46
CA LYS A 184 -24.01 39.35 -17.45
C LYS A 184 -23.24 39.41 -18.79
N LYS A 185 -23.57 38.59 -19.78
CA LYS A 185 -22.75 38.42 -21.01
C LYS A 185 -22.55 39.70 -21.81
N ASP A 186 -23.56 40.60 -21.81
CA ASP A 186 -23.52 41.85 -22.58
C ASP A 186 -22.67 42.95 -21.89
N ASP A 187 -22.42 42.83 -20.59
CA ASP A 187 -21.59 43.74 -19.80
C ASP A 187 -20.10 43.36 -19.77
N LEU A 188 -19.73 42.21 -20.34
CA LEU A 188 -18.39 41.69 -20.30
C LEU A 188 -17.52 42.17 -21.48
N ASN A 189 -16.28 42.52 -21.21
CA ASN A 189 -15.30 42.73 -22.27
C ASN A 189 -14.99 41.41 -23.01
N LYS A 190 -14.44 41.46 -24.25
CA LYS A 190 -14.23 40.31 -25.13
C LYS A 190 -13.40 39.20 -24.48
N THR A 191 -12.38 39.53 -23.69
CA THR A 191 -11.47 38.57 -23.03
C THR A 191 -12.22 37.87 -21.92
N THR A 192 -12.84 38.60 -21.01
CA THR A 192 -13.59 38.04 -19.88
C THR A 192 -14.80 37.22 -20.34
N PHE A 193 -15.48 37.69 -21.43
CA PHE A 193 -16.55 36.93 -22.06
C PHE A 193 -16.08 35.53 -22.52
N ALA A 194 -14.98 35.50 -23.29
CA ALA A 194 -14.44 34.26 -23.81
C ALA A 194 -13.97 33.29 -22.69
N GLU A 195 -13.41 33.81 -21.61
CA GLU A 195 -12.99 33.04 -20.45
C GLU A 195 -14.18 32.43 -19.69
N LYS A 196 -15.18 33.25 -19.37
CA LYS A 196 -16.40 32.78 -18.69
C LYS A 196 -17.20 31.80 -19.52
N GLN A 197 -17.33 32.05 -20.84
CA GLN A 197 -17.98 31.13 -21.76
C GLN A 197 -17.27 29.75 -21.75
N LYS A 198 -15.93 29.73 -21.83
CA LYS A 198 -15.15 28.48 -21.72
C LYS A 198 -15.37 27.80 -20.39
N GLN A 199 -15.44 28.51 -19.28
CA GLN A 199 -15.72 27.98 -17.96
C GLN A 199 -17.07 27.28 -17.92
N VAL A 200 -18.13 27.92 -18.40
CA VAL A 200 -19.49 27.33 -18.47
C VAL A 200 -19.48 26.04 -19.29
N ILE A 201 -18.93 26.07 -20.51
CA ILE A 201 -18.88 24.90 -21.39
C ILE A 201 -18.10 23.75 -20.78
N LYS A 202 -16.93 24.03 -20.20
CA LYS A 202 -16.12 22.97 -19.53
C LYS A 202 -16.85 22.34 -18.33
N ASN A 203 -17.63 23.10 -17.59
CA ASN A 203 -18.39 22.57 -16.47
C ASN A 203 -19.63 21.76 -16.91
N LEU A 204 -20.23 22.11 -18.06
CA LEU A 204 -21.27 21.29 -18.68
C LEU A 204 -20.70 19.95 -19.18
N ASP A 205 -19.55 19.97 -19.87
CA ASP A 205 -18.83 18.77 -20.29
C ASP A 205 -18.45 17.91 -19.06
N LEU A 206 -17.92 18.53 -17.98
CA LEU A 206 -17.54 17.85 -16.74
C LEU A 206 -18.74 17.20 -16.05
N LEU A 207 -19.91 17.85 -16.04
CA LEU A 207 -21.13 17.29 -15.46
C LEU A 207 -21.56 16.00 -16.20
N ASP A 208 -21.55 16.04 -17.53
CA ASP A 208 -21.89 14.86 -18.36
C ASP A 208 -20.86 13.72 -18.16
N ILE A 209 -19.56 14.04 -18.10
CA ILE A 209 -18.51 13.07 -17.83
C ILE A 209 -18.65 12.47 -16.43
N TYR A 210 -18.93 13.28 -15.41
CA TYR A 210 -19.12 12.82 -14.03
C TYR A 210 -20.33 11.88 -13.91
N GLU A 211 -21.44 12.20 -14.56
CA GLU A 211 -22.62 11.34 -14.60
C GLU A 211 -22.34 9.97 -15.28
N LYS A 212 -21.67 10.00 -16.43
CA LYS A 212 -21.27 8.77 -17.15
C LYS A 212 -20.27 7.95 -16.35
N TYR A 213 -19.30 8.60 -15.68
CA TYR A 213 -18.33 7.95 -14.82
C TYR A 213 -19.01 7.22 -13.65
N GLN A 214 -19.93 7.87 -12.95
CA GLN A 214 -20.65 7.25 -11.83
C GLN A 214 -21.54 6.09 -12.26
N ASN A 215 -22.20 6.21 -13.43
CA ASN A 215 -23.02 5.14 -14.00
C ASN A 215 -22.14 3.93 -14.39
N GLN A 216 -20.97 4.17 -14.98
CA GLN A 216 -20.04 3.09 -15.32
C GLN A 216 -19.48 2.40 -14.07
N LEU A 217 -19.09 3.14 -13.01
CA LEU A 217 -18.69 2.55 -11.74
C LEU A 217 -19.78 1.62 -11.20
N THR A 218 -21.02 2.08 -11.17
CA THR A 218 -22.16 1.28 -10.71
C THR A 218 -22.36 0.02 -11.54
N SER A 219 -22.30 0.12 -12.86
CA SER A 219 -22.48 -1.04 -13.78
C SER A 219 -21.36 -2.08 -13.64
N LEU A 220 -20.15 -1.65 -13.30
CA LEU A 220 -18.99 -2.52 -13.10
C LEU A 220 -18.92 -3.09 -11.67
N GLY A 221 -19.84 -2.72 -10.78
CA GLY A 221 -19.74 -3.08 -9.37
C GLY A 221 -18.53 -2.44 -8.68
N ARG A 222 -18.18 -1.22 -9.07
CA ARG A 222 -17.06 -0.45 -8.53
C ARG A 222 -17.55 0.79 -7.78
N PHE A 223 -16.69 1.31 -6.89
CA PHE A 223 -16.90 2.58 -6.20
C PHE A 223 -15.57 3.31 -5.98
N ASP A 224 -15.64 4.61 -5.80
CA ASP A 224 -14.50 5.43 -5.43
C ASP A 224 -14.33 5.51 -3.90
N PHE A 225 -13.11 5.70 -3.43
CA PHE A 225 -12.86 5.94 -2.01
C PHE A 225 -13.66 7.13 -1.46
N ASP A 226 -13.72 8.21 -2.25
CA ASP A 226 -14.45 9.42 -1.88
C ASP A 226 -15.99 9.19 -1.79
N ASP A 227 -16.53 8.12 -2.41
CA ASP A 227 -17.96 7.78 -2.31
C ASP A 227 -18.34 7.23 -0.93
N MET A 228 -17.41 6.55 -0.23
CA MET A 228 -17.72 5.85 1.04
C MET A 228 -18.23 6.81 2.11
N ILE A 229 -17.55 7.95 2.30
CA ILE A 229 -17.93 8.94 3.30
C ILE A 229 -19.28 9.55 2.93
N ASN A 230 -19.47 9.91 1.67
CA ASN A 230 -20.73 10.49 1.18
C ASN A 230 -21.90 9.54 1.35
N TRP A 231 -21.72 8.25 1.12
CA TRP A 231 -22.80 7.27 1.30
C TRP A 231 -23.22 7.12 2.76
N VAL A 232 -22.26 7.11 3.68
CA VAL A 232 -22.58 7.06 5.10
C VAL A 232 -23.32 8.32 5.52
N VAL A 233 -22.84 9.50 5.11
CA VAL A 233 -23.48 10.79 5.41
C VAL A 233 -24.89 10.86 4.80
N ASP A 234 -25.05 10.51 3.53
CA ASP A 234 -26.34 10.50 2.85
C ASP A 234 -27.34 9.50 3.47
N SER A 235 -26.82 8.35 3.98
CA SER A 235 -27.64 7.35 4.69
C SER A 235 -28.09 7.87 6.05
N PHE A 236 -27.22 8.55 6.79
CA PHE A 236 -27.56 9.18 8.07
C PHE A 236 -28.55 10.33 7.89
N GLU A 237 -28.44 11.13 6.84
CA GLU A 237 -29.39 12.22 6.52
C GLU A 237 -30.78 11.70 6.13
N LYS A 238 -30.87 10.48 5.57
CA LYS A 238 -32.14 9.87 5.15
C LYS A 238 -32.81 9.01 6.23
N ASP A 239 -32.03 8.44 7.14
CA ASP A 239 -32.48 7.50 8.17
C ASP A 239 -31.98 7.96 9.54
N ASN A 240 -32.83 8.70 10.24
CA ASN A 240 -32.53 9.22 11.58
C ASN A 240 -32.32 8.11 12.62
N ASP A 241 -33.04 6.99 12.50
CA ASP A 241 -32.89 5.88 13.46
C ASP A 241 -31.51 5.23 13.29
N PHE A 242 -31.05 5.11 12.05
CA PHE A 242 -29.70 4.63 11.77
C PHE A 242 -28.60 5.57 12.28
N LEU A 243 -28.81 6.87 12.18
CA LEU A 243 -27.90 7.86 12.77
C LEU A 243 -27.88 7.76 14.31
N LEU A 244 -29.05 7.64 14.94
CA LEU A 244 -29.19 7.53 16.39
C LEU A 244 -28.44 6.33 16.97
N GLU A 245 -28.42 5.17 16.29
CA GLU A 245 -27.64 3.99 16.71
C GLU A 245 -26.15 4.33 16.91
N TYR A 246 -25.57 5.16 16.04
CA TYR A 246 -24.16 5.58 16.14
C TYR A 246 -23.94 6.74 17.10
N GLN A 247 -24.92 7.63 17.25
CA GLN A 247 -24.89 8.73 18.22
C GLN A 247 -24.97 8.21 19.67
N GLU A 248 -25.79 7.19 19.93
CA GLU A 248 -25.87 6.51 21.21
C GLU A 248 -24.60 5.69 21.51
N LYS A 249 -24.06 5.05 20.47
CA LYS A 249 -22.84 4.25 20.60
C LYS A 249 -21.63 5.10 20.96
N PHE A 250 -21.44 6.26 20.29
CA PHE A 250 -20.24 7.08 20.49
C PHE A 250 -20.54 8.32 21.32
N GLN A 251 -20.25 8.21 22.62
CA GLN A 251 -20.46 9.28 23.58
C GLN A 251 -19.35 10.35 23.55
N TYR A 252 -18.15 9.98 23.10
CA TYR A 252 -17.00 10.87 22.97
C TYR A 252 -16.40 10.73 21.59
N ILE A 253 -16.25 11.86 20.90
CA ILE A 253 -15.66 11.94 19.55
C ILE A 253 -14.41 12.81 19.61
N LEU A 254 -13.26 12.27 19.24
CA LEU A 254 -11.99 12.97 19.18
C LEU A 254 -11.47 13.00 17.73
N VAL A 255 -11.01 14.15 17.28
CA VAL A 255 -10.52 14.33 15.91
C VAL A 255 -9.10 14.91 15.95
N ASP A 256 -8.13 14.17 15.40
CA ASP A 256 -6.75 14.62 15.24
C ASP A 256 -6.58 15.34 13.90
N GLU A 257 -5.62 16.27 13.83
CA GLU A 257 -5.30 17.08 12.63
C GLU A 257 -6.56 17.65 11.96
N TYR A 258 -7.46 18.21 12.75
CA TYR A 258 -8.79 18.71 12.32
C TYR A 258 -8.72 19.70 11.15
N GLN A 259 -7.62 20.47 11.00
CA GLN A 259 -7.42 21.39 9.90
C GLN A 259 -7.28 20.70 8.53
N ASP A 260 -7.05 19.39 8.49
CA ASP A 260 -6.90 18.64 7.24
C ASP A 260 -8.20 17.95 6.79
N THR A 261 -9.28 18.07 7.56
CA THR A 261 -10.57 17.50 7.20
C THR A 261 -11.19 18.21 5.98
N ASN A 262 -11.92 17.47 5.14
CA ASN A 262 -12.70 18.02 4.03
C ASN A 262 -14.18 18.16 4.40
N SER A 263 -14.98 18.76 3.50
CA SER A 263 -16.40 19.03 3.76
C SER A 263 -17.22 17.76 4.04
N SER A 264 -16.99 16.66 3.33
CA SER A 264 -17.69 15.39 3.58
C SER A 264 -17.33 14.80 4.94
N GLN A 265 -16.06 14.87 5.37
CA GLN A 265 -15.61 14.42 6.69
C GLN A 265 -16.21 15.26 7.81
N ASN A 266 -16.28 16.60 7.62
CA ASN A 266 -16.91 17.49 8.59
C ASN A 266 -18.43 17.24 8.71
N ARG A 267 -19.13 16.99 7.61
CA ARG A 267 -20.55 16.59 7.63
C ARG A 267 -20.74 15.32 8.47
N LEU A 268 -19.85 14.33 8.33
CA LEU A 268 -19.88 13.10 9.14
C LEU A 268 -19.71 13.39 10.63
N ILE A 269 -18.69 14.18 11.01
CA ILE A 269 -18.44 14.58 12.40
C ILE A 269 -19.66 15.29 12.99
N PHE A 270 -20.19 16.27 12.27
CA PHE A 270 -21.33 17.05 12.77
C PHE A 270 -22.62 16.25 12.81
N ALA A 271 -22.85 15.32 11.89
CA ALA A 271 -23.97 14.39 11.97
C ALA A 271 -23.90 13.55 13.25
N LEU A 272 -22.75 12.97 13.56
CA LEU A 272 -22.55 12.18 14.77
C LEU A 272 -22.71 13.03 16.06
N ALA A 273 -22.28 14.29 16.04
CA ALA A 273 -22.37 15.19 17.18
C ALA A 273 -23.75 15.85 17.34
N SER A 274 -24.62 15.82 16.32
CA SER A 274 -25.82 16.65 16.24
C SER A 274 -26.88 16.36 17.32
N PHE A 275 -26.96 15.11 17.81
CA PHE A 275 -27.90 14.72 18.87
C PHE A 275 -27.66 15.52 20.18
N TRP A 276 -26.41 15.71 20.53
CA TRP A 276 -26.01 16.39 21.76
C TRP A 276 -26.00 17.91 21.65
N GLY A 277 -26.17 18.46 20.43
CA GLY A 277 -26.20 19.90 20.17
C GLY A 277 -24.98 20.61 20.74
N GLN A 278 -25.20 21.68 21.52
CA GLN A 278 -24.10 22.46 22.14
C GLN A 278 -23.37 21.73 23.28
N GLN A 279 -23.85 20.57 23.70
CA GLN A 279 -23.23 19.77 24.76
C GLN A 279 -22.50 18.55 24.18
N ALA A 280 -22.29 18.49 22.87
CA ALA A 280 -21.59 17.36 22.25
C ALA A 280 -20.17 17.20 22.76
N ASN A 281 -19.81 16.00 23.20
CA ASN A 281 -18.44 15.69 23.63
C ASN A 281 -17.52 15.51 22.43
N LEU A 282 -17.35 16.61 21.69
CA LEU A 282 -16.51 16.69 20.49
C LEU A 282 -15.21 17.42 20.81
N PHE A 283 -14.09 16.70 20.70
CA PHE A 283 -12.76 17.25 20.88
C PHE A 283 -12.03 17.31 19.57
N ALA A 284 -11.74 18.51 19.08
CA ALA A 284 -10.98 18.74 17.85
C ALA A 284 -9.61 19.36 18.17
N VAL A 285 -8.54 18.77 17.66
CA VAL A 285 -7.18 19.32 17.80
C VAL A 285 -6.54 19.52 16.45
N GLY A 286 -5.91 20.69 16.25
CA GLY A 286 -5.27 20.99 14.99
C GLY A 286 -4.40 22.25 15.01
N ASP A 287 -3.71 22.46 13.88
CA ASP A 287 -2.91 23.65 13.61
C ASP A 287 -3.27 24.22 12.24
N PRO A 288 -3.94 25.37 12.13
CA PRO A 288 -4.33 25.97 10.86
C PRO A 288 -3.14 26.27 9.94
N ASN A 289 -1.93 26.44 10.50
CA ASN A 289 -0.71 26.74 9.74
C ASN A 289 -0.01 25.47 9.21
N GLN A 290 -0.43 24.29 9.64
CA GLN A 290 -0.01 23.00 9.10
C GLN A 290 -1.04 22.40 8.10
N SER A 291 -2.05 23.16 7.67
CA SER A 291 -2.97 22.74 6.62
C SER A 291 -2.28 22.82 5.26
N VAL A 292 -1.73 21.69 4.81
CA VAL A 292 -0.97 21.56 3.54
C VAL A 292 -1.63 20.60 2.54
N TYR A 293 -2.80 20.06 2.88
CA TYR A 293 -3.56 19.13 2.04
C TYR A 293 -4.78 19.80 1.37
N ARG A 294 -4.68 21.10 1.02
CA ARG A 294 -5.76 21.82 0.34
C ARG A 294 -6.19 21.13 -0.96
N PHE A 295 -5.25 20.53 -1.69
CA PHE A 295 -5.55 19.71 -2.86
C PHE A 295 -6.38 18.45 -2.56
N GLN A 296 -6.55 18.11 -1.26
CA GLN A 296 -7.45 17.06 -0.76
C GLN A 296 -8.69 17.62 -0.08
N GLY A 297 -8.98 18.94 -0.21
CA GLY A 297 -10.13 19.60 0.39
C GLY A 297 -9.90 20.13 1.81
N ALA A 298 -8.66 20.07 2.34
CA ALA A 298 -8.35 20.65 3.66
C ALA A 298 -8.48 22.19 3.64
N SER A 299 -9.13 22.77 4.65
CA SER A 299 -9.39 24.20 4.73
C SER A 299 -9.21 24.77 6.14
N LYS A 300 -8.62 25.98 6.24
CA LYS A 300 -8.60 26.76 7.49
C LYS A 300 -9.99 27.05 8.03
N GLU A 301 -10.95 27.14 7.13
CA GLU A 301 -12.35 27.48 7.39
C GLU A 301 -13.06 26.38 8.20
N ASN A 302 -12.54 25.17 8.26
CA ASN A 302 -13.04 24.11 9.13
C ASN A 302 -13.08 24.56 10.61
N LEU A 303 -12.05 25.30 11.04
CA LEU A 303 -12.00 25.86 12.40
C LEU A 303 -13.03 26.97 12.60
N VAL A 304 -13.31 27.76 11.56
CA VAL A 304 -14.36 28.78 11.60
C VAL A 304 -15.73 28.10 11.62
N GLN A 305 -15.91 27.05 10.83
CA GLN A 305 -17.16 26.26 10.83
C GLN A 305 -17.42 25.63 12.20
N PHE A 306 -16.40 25.04 12.84
CA PHE A 306 -16.51 24.52 14.20
C PHE A 306 -17.02 25.57 15.18
N LYS A 307 -16.41 26.78 15.16
CA LYS A 307 -16.81 27.90 16.02
C LYS A 307 -18.23 28.38 15.75
N ASN A 308 -18.68 28.34 14.51
CA ASN A 308 -20.05 28.76 14.14
C ASN A 308 -21.09 27.72 14.61
N ILE A 309 -20.79 26.44 14.56
CA ILE A 309 -21.67 25.37 14.99
C ILE A 309 -21.72 25.27 16.53
N PHE A 310 -20.56 25.44 17.18
CA PHE A 310 -20.41 25.36 18.63
C PHE A 310 -19.93 26.73 19.20
N PRO A 311 -20.76 27.77 19.25
CA PRO A 311 -20.35 29.09 19.72
C PRO A 311 -19.90 29.11 21.19
N GLU A 312 -20.38 28.18 22.03
CA GLU A 312 -20.02 28.05 23.45
C GLU A 312 -18.88 27.04 23.69
N HIS A 313 -18.10 26.67 22.64
CA HIS A 313 -16.99 25.72 22.79
C HIS A 313 -15.87 26.23 23.69
N THR A 314 -15.21 25.32 24.40
CA THR A 314 -13.98 25.62 25.13
C THR A 314 -12.82 25.75 24.14
N HIS A 315 -12.17 26.91 24.12
CA HIS A 315 -11.04 27.20 23.25
C HIS A 315 -9.71 27.15 24.03
N ILE A 316 -8.76 26.34 23.61
CA ILE A 316 -7.47 26.16 24.29
C ILE A 316 -6.33 26.31 23.30
N ASN A 317 -5.38 27.20 23.57
CA ASN A 317 -4.15 27.35 22.79
C ASN A 317 -2.97 26.74 23.52
N LEU A 318 -2.31 25.74 22.90
CA LEU A 318 -1.06 25.18 23.42
C LEU A 318 0.12 26.02 22.93
N ASP A 319 0.85 26.64 23.84
CA ASP A 319 1.92 27.61 23.56
C ASP A 319 3.34 27.10 23.89
N GLN A 320 3.48 25.95 24.52
CA GLN A 320 4.79 25.35 24.80
C GLN A 320 5.17 24.32 23.75
N ASN A 321 6.39 24.46 23.22
CA ASN A 321 6.96 23.52 22.27
C ASN A 321 8.03 22.64 22.91
N TYR A 322 7.93 21.34 22.73
CA TYR A 322 8.82 20.31 23.29
C TYR A 322 9.74 19.67 22.23
N ARG A 323 9.82 20.28 21.04
CA ARG A 323 10.56 19.72 19.90
C ARG A 323 11.75 20.56 19.49
N SER A 324 11.55 21.87 19.27
CA SER A 324 12.47 22.71 18.53
C SER A 324 13.09 23.79 19.41
N THR A 325 14.33 24.19 19.06
CA THR A 325 15.04 25.31 19.72
C THR A 325 14.40 26.66 19.40
N LYS A 326 14.75 27.66 20.17
CA LYS A 326 14.20 29.02 20.10
C LYS A 326 14.32 29.62 18.69
N THR A 327 15.50 29.56 18.09
CA THR A 327 15.77 30.11 16.75
C THR A 327 14.83 29.53 15.71
N ILE A 328 14.58 28.22 15.74
CA ILE A 328 13.64 27.54 14.79
C ILE A 328 12.21 28.06 15.00
N LEU A 329 11.79 28.24 16.25
CA LEU A 329 10.45 28.72 16.58
C LEU A 329 10.26 30.17 16.17
N ASP A 330 11.24 31.05 16.44
CA ASP A 330 11.19 32.47 16.08
C ASP A 330 11.14 32.66 14.56
N ILE A 331 11.96 31.92 13.79
CA ILE A 331 11.97 31.96 12.33
C ILE A 331 10.65 31.42 11.77
N SER A 332 10.15 30.30 12.30
CA SER A 332 8.91 29.70 11.83
C SER A 332 7.70 30.60 12.12
N ALA A 333 7.67 31.25 13.29
CA ALA A 333 6.60 32.18 13.67
C ALA A 333 6.61 33.42 12.79
N LYS A 334 7.79 33.98 12.49
CA LYS A 334 7.93 35.15 11.61
C LYS A 334 7.47 34.84 10.18
N LEU A 335 7.76 33.64 9.67
CA LEU A 335 7.33 33.21 8.33
C LEU A 335 5.80 33.25 8.15
N ILE A 336 5.04 32.93 9.20
CA ILE A 336 3.57 32.88 9.18
C ILE A 336 2.89 34.06 9.90
N ASP A 337 3.68 35.08 10.28
CA ASP A 337 3.24 36.28 11.00
C ASP A 337 2.43 35.97 12.28
N GLN A 338 3.04 35.20 13.17
CA GLN A 338 2.45 34.80 14.46
C GLN A 338 3.44 35.00 15.60
N GLU A 339 2.92 34.97 16.83
CA GLU A 339 3.74 34.92 18.04
C GLU A 339 4.48 33.56 18.14
N PRO A 340 5.77 33.55 18.50
CA PRO A 340 6.52 32.32 18.62
C PRO A 340 6.07 31.48 19.81
N LEU A 341 6.08 30.14 19.64
CA LEU A 341 5.87 29.20 20.73
C LEU A 341 7.05 29.25 21.71
N SER A 342 6.77 29.03 22.98
CA SER A 342 7.82 29.00 24.02
C SER A 342 8.57 27.67 24.00
N PRO A 343 9.90 27.64 23.79
CA PRO A 343 10.65 26.39 23.79
C PRO A 343 10.76 25.78 25.19
N ASN A 344 10.56 24.49 25.31
CA ASN A 344 10.79 23.72 26.52
C ASN A 344 11.64 22.49 26.19
N ILE A 345 12.86 22.73 25.77
CA ILE A 345 13.83 21.72 25.35
C ILE A 345 15.24 22.16 25.74
N ASP A 346 16.06 21.23 26.19
CA ASP A 346 17.46 21.47 26.58
C ASP A 346 18.40 21.05 25.43
N LEU A 347 18.36 21.81 24.34
CA LEU A 347 19.27 21.67 23.20
C LEU A 347 19.95 23.00 22.92
N LYS A 348 21.21 22.94 22.47
CA LYS A 348 21.95 24.14 22.05
C LYS A 348 21.23 24.85 20.92
N ASP A 349 20.91 26.09 21.07
CA ASP A 349 20.29 26.91 20.05
C ASP A 349 21.33 27.31 18.98
N LEU A 350 21.00 27.08 17.72
CA LEU A 350 21.84 27.28 16.55
C LEU A 350 21.14 28.19 15.55
N LYS A 351 21.90 29.04 14.85
CA LYS A 351 21.37 29.83 13.74
C LYS A 351 20.99 28.93 12.57
N LEU A 352 19.97 29.33 11.80
CA LEU A 352 19.62 28.71 10.53
C LEU A 352 20.77 28.96 9.52
N LYS A 353 21.22 27.92 8.85
CA LYS A 353 22.25 28.01 7.80
C LYS A 353 21.64 28.14 6.42
N THR A 354 22.25 29.01 5.58
CA THR A 354 21.92 29.10 4.16
C THR A 354 23.18 28.85 3.33
N ALA A 355 23.09 28.00 2.34
CA ALA A 355 24.17 27.65 1.44
C ALA A 355 23.74 27.84 -0.02
N LYS A 356 24.46 28.70 -0.74
CA LYS A 356 24.19 29.02 -2.16
C LYS A 356 25.30 28.47 -3.04
N PHE A 357 24.91 27.83 -4.16
CA PHE A 357 25.84 27.19 -5.08
C PHE A 357 25.64 27.69 -6.52
N SER A 358 26.71 27.66 -7.30
CA SER A 358 26.64 27.98 -8.73
C SER A 358 25.94 26.92 -9.56
N SER A 359 25.99 25.66 -9.12
CA SER A 359 25.39 24.50 -9.80
C SER A 359 24.84 23.49 -8.80
N SER A 360 23.79 22.74 -9.22
CA SER A 360 23.21 21.66 -8.43
C SER A 360 24.19 20.55 -8.06
N LEU A 361 25.24 20.31 -8.85
CA LEU A 361 26.30 19.34 -8.52
C LEU A 361 27.02 19.69 -7.20
N PHE A 362 27.29 20.98 -6.99
CA PHE A 362 27.92 21.43 -5.76
C PHE A 362 26.97 21.37 -4.56
N GLU A 363 25.69 21.65 -4.79
CA GLU A 363 24.65 21.54 -3.77
C GLU A 363 24.51 20.10 -3.28
N ASP A 364 24.42 19.15 -4.24
CA ASP A 364 24.29 17.72 -3.96
C ASP A 364 25.50 17.21 -3.15
N GLU A 365 26.71 17.55 -3.58
CA GLU A 365 27.98 17.18 -2.90
C GLU A 365 28.07 17.79 -1.51
N TYR A 366 27.63 19.05 -1.35
CA TYR A 366 27.59 19.70 -0.03
C TYR A 366 26.72 18.96 0.96
N ILE A 367 25.49 18.63 0.57
CA ILE A 367 24.54 17.91 1.44
C ILE A 367 25.14 16.59 1.91
N VAL A 368 25.65 15.80 0.94
CA VAL A 368 26.23 14.49 1.24
C VAL A 368 27.44 14.60 2.16
N SER A 369 28.36 15.53 1.88
CA SER A 369 29.56 15.75 2.70
C SER A 369 29.24 16.32 4.10
N ALA A 370 28.24 17.18 4.21
CA ALA A 370 27.76 17.70 5.48
C ALA A 370 27.15 16.58 6.34
N ILE A 371 26.35 15.69 5.74
CA ILE A 371 25.77 14.52 6.42
C ILE A 371 26.87 13.55 6.87
N GLU A 372 27.85 13.23 6.00
CA GLU A 372 29.01 12.41 6.41
C GLU A 372 29.75 13.00 7.62
N THR A 373 29.92 14.31 7.62
CA THR A 373 30.59 15.01 8.73
C THR A 373 29.76 14.85 10.02
N LYS A 374 28.44 15.04 9.96
CA LYS A 374 27.55 14.87 11.11
C LYS A 374 27.56 13.45 11.66
N ILE A 375 27.56 12.45 10.79
CA ILE A 375 27.66 11.05 11.20
C ILE A 375 29.01 10.76 11.87
N LYS A 376 30.12 11.33 11.36
CA LYS A 376 31.45 11.22 11.98
C LYS A 376 31.53 11.96 13.34
N GLU A 377 30.74 13.03 13.50
CA GLU A 377 30.57 13.74 14.78
C GLU A 377 29.73 12.95 15.80
N GLY A 378 29.18 11.81 15.42
CA GLY A 378 28.40 10.91 16.30
C GLY A 378 26.89 11.10 16.25
N VAL A 379 26.37 11.90 15.31
CA VAL A 379 24.92 12.01 15.09
C VAL A 379 24.43 10.74 14.41
N SER A 380 23.38 10.12 14.97
CA SER A 380 22.77 8.93 14.36
C SER A 380 22.11 9.28 13.01
N PRO A 381 22.33 8.49 11.95
CA PRO A 381 21.69 8.71 10.64
C PRO A 381 20.18 8.90 10.70
N LYS A 382 19.46 8.20 11.58
CA LYS A 382 18.00 8.33 11.76
C LYS A 382 17.57 9.73 12.23
N ASP A 383 18.46 10.48 12.83
CA ASP A 383 18.19 11.83 13.35
C ASP A 383 18.47 12.93 12.31
N ILE A 384 18.80 12.55 11.07
CA ILE A 384 19.08 13.45 9.94
C ILE A 384 18.05 13.25 8.84
N ALA A 385 17.51 14.35 8.29
CA ALA A 385 16.64 14.31 7.13
C ALA A 385 17.01 15.32 6.04
N VAL A 386 16.75 14.95 4.80
CA VAL A 386 16.72 15.86 3.64
C VAL A 386 15.28 15.98 3.18
N ILE A 387 14.75 17.20 3.22
CA ILE A 387 13.38 17.53 2.82
C ILE A 387 13.44 18.25 1.47
N ALA A 388 12.88 17.62 0.43
CA ALA A 388 12.67 18.22 -0.87
C ALA A 388 11.20 18.62 -1.07
N LYS A 389 10.92 19.40 -2.09
CA LYS A 389 9.53 19.70 -2.45
C LYS A 389 8.87 18.59 -3.25
N GLU A 390 9.59 18.05 -4.22
CA GLU A 390 9.08 17.02 -5.13
C GLU A 390 9.97 15.76 -5.10
N ASN A 391 9.37 14.59 -5.35
CA ASN A 391 10.10 13.32 -5.32
C ASN A 391 11.25 13.26 -6.35
N LYS A 392 11.05 13.88 -7.54
CA LYS A 392 12.08 13.92 -8.58
C LYS A 392 13.37 14.63 -8.14
N ASP A 393 13.26 15.56 -7.16
CA ASP A 393 14.44 16.27 -6.65
C ASP A 393 15.36 15.34 -5.87
N ILE A 394 14.79 14.34 -5.18
CA ILE A 394 15.53 13.39 -4.33
C ILE A 394 16.33 12.39 -5.18
N GLU A 395 15.90 12.08 -6.40
CA GLU A 395 16.50 11.04 -7.25
C GLU A 395 18.01 11.25 -7.49
N ASN A 396 18.45 12.51 -7.65
CA ASN A 396 19.86 12.83 -7.84
C ASN A 396 20.71 12.50 -6.61
N LEU A 397 20.18 12.82 -5.40
CA LEU A 397 20.86 12.54 -4.15
C LEU A 397 21.01 11.03 -3.87
N VAL A 398 20.02 10.22 -4.26
CA VAL A 398 20.06 8.77 -4.06
C VAL A 398 21.33 8.14 -4.64
N SER A 399 21.71 8.55 -5.84
CA SER A 399 22.92 8.04 -6.50
C SER A 399 24.21 8.38 -5.72
N LEU A 400 24.32 9.61 -5.20
CA LEU A 400 25.44 10.03 -4.40
C LEU A 400 25.49 9.34 -3.03
N PHE A 401 24.34 9.17 -2.36
CA PHE A 401 24.25 8.42 -1.11
C PHE A 401 24.74 6.98 -1.28
N LYS A 402 24.40 6.33 -2.41
CA LYS A 402 24.91 5.00 -2.76
C LYS A 402 26.43 5.00 -2.94
N VAL A 403 26.98 5.92 -3.74
CA VAL A 403 28.42 6.02 -4.00
C VAL A 403 29.20 6.24 -2.69
N ARG A 404 28.66 7.07 -1.79
CA ARG A 404 29.29 7.40 -0.50
C ARG A 404 28.98 6.40 0.61
N LYS A 405 28.19 5.37 0.35
CA LYS A 405 27.79 4.33 1.31
C LYS A 405 27.10 4.89 2.57
N ILE A 406 26.32 5.97 2.41
CA ILE A 406 25.54 6.53 3.50
C ILE A 406 24.21 5.79 3.58
N PRO A 407 23.82 5.20 4.73
CA PRO A 407 22.55 4.55 4.87
C PRO A 407 21.40 5.58 4.74
N PHE A 408 20.45 5.35 3.85
CA PHE A 408 19.30 6.22 3.66
C PHE A 408 18.01 5.44 3.49
N ARG A 409 16.90 6.07 3.82
CA ARG A 409 15.54 5.58 3.54
C ARG A 409 14.76 6.62 2.77
N LEU A 410 13.94 6.17 1.84
CA LEU A 410 13.03 7.01 1.09
C LEU A 410 11.63 6.89 1.70
N GLU A 411 11.11 7.98 2.27
CA GLU A 411 9.70 8.05 2.67
C GLU A 411 8.77 8.25 1.44
N ALA A 412 9.32 8.73 0.34
CA ALA A 412 8.64 8.75 -0.94
C ALA A 412 8.83 7.39 -1.61
N GLY A 413 7.78 6.58 -1.71
CA GLY A 413 7.84 5.31 -2.44
C GLY A 413 8.44 5.53 -3.84
N THR A 414 9.52 4.81 -4.15
CA THR A 414 10.06 4.79 -5.51
C THR A 414 9.07 4.12 -6.45
N ASN A 415 8.96 4.63 -7.66
CA ASN A 415 8.16 3.94 -8.69
C ASN A 415 8.89 2.68 -9.14
N VAL A 416 8.37 1.52 -8.74
CA VAL A 416 8.95 0.21 -9.06
C VAL A 416 9.16 0.02 -10.57
N LEU A 417 8.27 0.60 -11.41
CA LEU A 417 8.37 0.50 -12.87
C LEU A 417 9.64 1.13 -13.47
N LEU A 418 10.31 2.01 -12.71
CA LEU A 418 11.56 2.66 -13.13
C LEU A 418 12.81 1.90 -12.64
N ALA A 419 12.65 0.90 -11.77
CA ALA A 419 13.79 0.11 -11.29
C ALA A 419 14.42 -0.70 -12.42
N PRO A 420 15.78 -0.73 -12.53
CA PRO A 420 16.47 -1.37 -13.64
C PRO A 420 16.07 -2.84 -13.84
N CYS A 421 16.06 -3.67 -12.80
CA CYS A 421 15.68 -5.07 -12.91
C CYS A 421 14.22 -5.27 -13.34
N ILE A 422 13.31 -4.42 -12.87
CA ILE A 422 11.90 -4.44 -13.27
C ILE A 422 11.74 -4.01 -14.74
N SER A 423 12.43 -2.95 -15.15
CA SER A 423 12.43 -2.49 -16.54
C SER A 423 12.98 -3.56 -17.50
N GLN A 424 14.06 -4.25 -17.12
CA GLN A 424 14.60 -5.38 -17.88
C GLN A 424 13.60 -6.53 -17.98
N PHE A 425 12.90 -6.85 -16.87
CA PHE A 425 11.89 -7.91 -16.88
C PHE A 425 10.68 -7.54 -17.74
N ILE A 426 10.17 -6.32 -17.64
CA ILE A 426 9.08 -5.83 -18.49
C ILE A 426 9.49 -5.90 -19.98
N LYS A 427 10.74 -5.55 -20.29
CA LYS A 427 11.26 -5.66 -21.66
C LYS A 427 11.34 -7.13 -22.14
N LEU A 428 11.76 -8.06 -21.27
CA LEU A 428 11.70 -9.50 -21.56
C LEU A 428 10.25 -9.95 -21.84
N LEU A 429 9.30 -9.57 -20.99
CA LEU A 429 7.88 -9.88 -21.19
C LEU A 429 7.36 -9.33 -22.53
N LYS A 430 7.77 -8.11 -22.90
CA LYS A 430 7.41 -7.50 -24.19
C LYS A 430 7.97 -8.32 -25.36
N VAL A 431 9.25 -8.70 -25.32
CA VAL A 431 9.87 -9.55 -26.34
C VAL A 431 9.13 -10.88 -26.47
N VAL A 432 8.81 -11.55 -25.36
CA VAL A 432 8.04 -12.80 -25.36
C VAL A 432 6.69 -12.63 -26.07
N THR A 433 5.97 -11.52 -25.87
CA THR A 433 4.64 -11.30 -26.47
C THR A 433 4.69 -10.88 -27.93
N THR A 434 5.79 -10.32 -28.42
CA THR A 434 5.91 -9.76 -29.79
C THR A 434 6.66 -10.68 -30.76
N LEU A 435 7.22 -11.78 -30.27
CA LEU A 435 8.09 -12.70 -31.05
C LEU A 435 7.46 -13.24 -32.33
N GLN A 436 6.13 -13.36 -32.39
CA GLN A 436 5.38 -13.89 -33.53
C GLN A 436 4.75 -12.82 -34.45
N ASP A 437 4.65 -11.54 -33.99
CA ASP A 437 3.94 -10.51 -34.76
C ASP A 437 4.88 -9.67 -35.67
N LYS A 438 5.59 -8.75 -35.12
CA LYS A 438 6.64 -7.91 -35.71
C LYS A 438 7.62 -7.54 -34.62
N MET A 439 8.66 -8.35 -34.48
CA MET A 439 9.64 -8.13 -33.44
C MET A 439 10.60 -7.02 -33.83
N ASP A 440 10.91 -6.15 -32.88
CA ASP A 440 12.03 -5.24 -32.99
C ASP A 440 13.32 -5.99 -32.65
N ASP A 441 14.21 -6.15 -33.64
CA ASP A 441 15.50 -6.80 -33.47
C ASP A 441 16.36 -6.14 -32.39
N LEU A 442 16.18 -4.83 -32.15
CA LEU A 442 16.88 -4.10 -31.08
C LEU A 442 16.39 -4.55 -29.69
N ASP A 443 15.09 -4.72 -29.51
CA ASP A 443 14.55 -5.20 -28.25
C ASP A 443 15.01 -6.64 -27.97
N LEU A 444 14.98 -7.53 -28.99
CA LEU A 444 15.50 -8.90 -28.85
C LEU A 444 16.99 -8.91 -28.49
N PHE A 445 17.81 -8.17 -29.26
CA PHE A 445 19.25 -8.07 -29.01
C PHE A 445 19.54 -7.57 -27.59
N THR A 446 18.80 -6.53 -27.14
CA THR A 446 18.96 -5.98 -25.79
C THR A 446 18.66 -7.03 -24.73
N VAL A 447 17.55 -7.77 -24.85
CA VAL A 447 17.16 -8.81 -23.89
C VAL A 447 18.17 -9.94 -23.87
N LEU A 448 18.64 -10.41 -25.03
CA LEU A 448 19.65 -11.49 -25.10
C LEU A 448 20.99 -11.10 -24.46
N ASN A 449 21.30 -9.81 -24.34
CA ASN A 449 22.50 -9.32 -23.65
C ASN A 449 22.36 -9.19 -22.12
N TYR A 450 21.20 -9.49 -21.54
CA TYR A 450 21.07 -9.43 -20.08
C TYR A 450 21.90 -10.48 -19.37
N SER A 451 22.64 -10.06 -18.36
CA SER A 451 23.63 -10.90 -17.65
C SER A 451 23.05 -12.18 -17.07
N TYR A 452 21.79 -12.16 -16.63
CA TYR A 452 21.13 -13.34 -16.05
C TYR A 452 20.82 -14.45 -17.07
N LEU A 453 20.83 -14.16 -18.39
CA LEU A 453 20.73 -15.17 -19.43
C LEU A 453 22.06 -15.87 -19.71
N GLN A 454 23.19 -15.28 -19.26
CA GLN A 454 24.52 -15.84 -19.37
C GLN A 454 24.90 -16.26 -20.81
N LEU A 455 24.52 -15.45 -21.81
CA LEU A 455 24.86 -15.66 -23.21
C LEU A 455 26.17 -14.94 -23.54
N ASP A 456 26.94 -15.47 -24.52
CA ASP A 456 28.18 -14.85 -24.94
C ASP A 456 27.91 -13.61 -25.83
N PRO A 457 28.28 -12.39 -25.37
CA PRO A 457 28.04 -11.17 -26.13
C PRO A 457 28.70 -11.15 -27.53
N LEU A 458 29.86 -11.82 -27.68
CA LEU A 458 30.55 -11.87 -28.95
C LEU A 458 29.77 -12.67 -30.00
N ILE A 459 29.17 -13.77 -29.58
CA ILE A 459 28.29 -14.58 -30.44
C ILE A 459 27.06 -13.79 -30.85
N LEU A 460 26.43 -13.08 -29.92
CA LEU A 460 25.27 -12.24 -30.21
C LEU A 460 25.63 -11.14 -31.25
N LEU A 461 26.78 -10.51 -31.13
CA LEU A 461 27.28 -9.52 -32.11
C LEU A 461 27.54 -10.15 -33.48
N LYS A 462 28.17 -11.33 -33.51
CA LYS A 462 28.40 -12.08 -34.78
C LYS A 462 27.09 -12.42 -35.48
N THR A 463 26.11 -12.94 -34.69
CA THR A 463 24.79 -13.32 -35.22
C THR A 463 24.00 -12.12 -35.71
N SER A 464 24.02 -11.01 -34.97
CA SER A 464 23.37 -9.75 -35.35
C SER A 464 23.96 -9.16 -36.62
N ARG A 465 25.30 -9.21 -36.79
CA ARG A 465 25.98 -8.81 -38.03
C ARG A 465 25.58 -9.69 -39.21
N GLN A 466 25.44 -11.00 -38.98
CA GLN A 466 25.00 -11.94 -40.03
C GLN A 466 23.56 -11.64 -40.47
N ALA A 467 22.65 -11.41 -39.49
CA ALA A 467 21.27 -11.01 -39.75
C ALA A 467 21.20 -9.74 -40.61
N TYR A 468 21.99 -8.72 -40.27
CA TYR A 468 22.09 -7.48 -41.05
C TYR A 468 22.58 -7.72 -42.47
N LEU A 469 23.64 -8.51 -42.66
CA LEU A 469 24.22 -8.80 -43.97
C LEU A 469 23.28 -9.62 -44.86
N SER A 470 22.52 -10.54 -44.24
CA SER A 470 21.54 -11.38 -44.97
C SER A 470 20.18 -10.70 -45.14
N ARG A 471 19.99 -9.48 -44.62
CA ARG A 471 18.71 -8.74 -44.62
C ARG A 471 17.57 -9.56 -44.03
N GLN A 472 17.85 -10.31 -42.96
CA GLN A 472 16.88 -11.11 -42.22
C GLN A 472 16.73 -10.55 -40.82
N SER A 473 15.61 -10.92 -40.12
CA SER A 473 15.47 -10.60 -38.70
C SER A 473 16.49 -11.37 -37.85
N LEU A 474 16.88 -10.83 -36.71
CA LEU A 474 17.78 -11.50 -35.78
C LEU A 474 17.20 -12.85 -35.32
N ALA A 475 15.90 -12.92 -35.08
CA ALA A 475 15.21 -14.15 -34.69
C ALA A 475 15.27 -15.21 -35.78
N ASP A 476 14.95 -14.85 -37.04
CA ASP A 476 15.00 -15.78 -38.17
C ASP A 476 16.43 -16.30 -38.39
N THR A 477 17.42 -15.44 -38.22
CA THR A 477 18.82 -15.82 -38.36
C THR A 477 19.25 -16.84 -37.32
N ILE A 478 18.85 -16.65 -36.03
CA ILE A 478 19.10 -17.58 -34.93
C ILE A 478 18.44 -18.93 -35.20
N ILE A 479 17.16 -18.93 -35.56
CA ILE A 479 16.36 -20.14 -35.81
C ILE A 479 16.93 -20.94 -36.97
N ARG A 480 17.23 -20.32 -38.14
CA ARG A 480 17.75 -20.98 -39.32
C ARG A 480 19.14 -21.57 -39.13
N HIS A 481 20.01 -20.88 -38.41
CA HIS A 481 21.37 -21.41 -38.15
C HIS A 481 21.32 -22.77 -37.44
N CYS A 482 20.38 -22.93 -36.50
CA CYS A 482 20.27 -24.19 -35.76
C CYS A 482 19.53 -25.30 -36.50
N GLU A 483 18.58 -24.97 -37.38
CA GLU A 483 17.90 -25.96 -38.22
C GLU A 483 18.87 -26.61 -39.24
N SER A 484 19.90 -25.87 -39.69
CA SER A 484 20.91 -26.37 -40.61
C SER A 484 21.92 -27.34 -39.98
N HIS A 485 22.03 -27.40 -38.66
CA HIS A 485 23.01 -28.20 -37.89
C HIS A 485 22.41 -29.35 -37.10
N SER A 486 21.07 -29.47 -37.01
CA SER A 486 20.42 -30.54 -36.25
C SER A 486 19.51 -31.41 -37.13
N ALA A 487 20.09 -32.42 -37.79
CA ALA A 487 19.32 -33.47 -38.47
C ALA A 487 18.62 -34.45 -37.52
N GLU A 488 18.80 -34.33 -36.18
CA GLU A 488 18.28 -35.26 -35.18
C GLU A 488 17.27 -34.69 -34.17
N ALA A 489 16.91 -33.41 -34.25
CA ALA A 489 16.04 -32.77 -33.23
C ALA A 489 14.71 -32.27 -33.76
N ILE A 490 14.02 -33.03 -34.63
CA ILE A 490 12.70 -32.66 -35.17
C ILE A 490 11.61 -33.48 -34.50
N SER A 491 11.11 -32.99 -33.34
CA SER A 491 9.75 -33.27 -32.89
C SER A 491 9.17 -32.10 -32.11
N GLN A 492 9.21 -30.88 -32.67
CA GLN A 492 8.51 -29.71 -32.12
C GLN A 492 7.93 -28.83 -33.22
N PRO A 493 6.83 -28.09 -32.97
CA PRO A 493 6.02 -27.46 -34.01
C PRO A 493 6.73 -26.31 -34.72
N VAL A 494 6.74 -26.39 -36.01
CA VAL A 494 7.23 -25.39 -36.96
C VAL A 494 6.30 -24.20 -37.05
N ILE A 495 6.81 -23.00 -37.00
CA ILE A 495 6.05 -21.75 -37.20
C ILE A 495 5.59 -21.68 -38.67
N PRO A 496 4.28 -21.54 -38.98
CA PRO A 496 3.82 -21.42 -40.37
C PRO A 496 4.27 -20.08 -40.99
N GLY A 497 5.00 -20.12 -42.10
CA GLY A 497 5.34 -18.94 -42.91
C GLY A 497 6.84 -18.73 -43.25
N LEU A 498 7.74 -19.57 -42.75
CA LEU A 498 9.19 -19.43 -43.01
C LEU A 498 9.64 -20.26 -44.25
N THR A 499 10.25 -19.59 -45.25
CA THR A 499 10.81 -20.23 -46.44
C THR A 499 12.28 -20.65 -46.27
N ARG A 500 12.61 -21.86 -46.66
CA ARG A 500 13.96 -22.48 -46.52
C ARG A 500 14.92 -22.05 -47.64
N ASN A 501 16.03 -21.37 -47.27
CA ASN A 501 17.24 -21.29 -48.12
C ASN A 501 18.52 -21.30 -47.26
N PRO A 502 19.56 -22.09 -47.53
CA PRO A 502 20.75 -22.21 -46.67
C PRO A 502 21.75 -21.07 -46.89
N SER A 503 22.35 -20.57 -45.77
CA SER A 503 23.41 -19.55 -45.78
C SER A 503 24.72 -20.07 -45.11
N PRO A 504 25.90 -19.41 -45.38
CA PRO A 504 27.20 -19.94 -45.02
C PRO A 504 27.52 -19.91 -43.52
N SER A 505 28.28 -20.93 -43.06
CA SER A 505 28.50 -21.30 -41.63
C SER A 505 29.53 -20.44 -40.91
N LEU A 506 29.22 -20.12 -39.65
CA LEU A 506 30.17 -19.80 -38.57
C LEU A 506 30.84 -21.12 -38.14
N ARG A 507 32.15 -21.28 -38.24
CA ARG A 507 32.85 -22.54 -37.91
C ARG A 507 33.77 -22.34 -36.72
N GLY A 508 33.56 -23.14 -35.64
CA GLY A 508 34.40 -23.40 -34.52
C GLY A 508 33.59 -24.13 -33.44
N ASP A 509 34.05 -25.26 -32.91
CA ASP A 509 33.31 -26.09 -31.93
C ASP A 509 32.78 -25.31 -30.68
N ALA A 510 33.50 -24.29 -30.26
CA ALA A 510 33.09 -23.43 -29.15
C ALA A 510 31.96 -22.43 -29.53
N ASP A 511 31.98 -21.88 -30.74
CA ASP A 511 30.97 -20.99 -31.27
C ASP A 511 29.63 -21.73 -31.48
N ASP A 512 29.66 -23.00 -31.85
CA ASP A 512 28.48 -23.84 -32.07
C ASP A 512 27.72 -24.11 -30.75
N VAL A 513 28.41 -24.41 -29.66
CA VAL A 513 27.82 -24.59 -28.33
C VAL A 513 27.17 -23.29 -27.84
N ALA A 514 27.84 -22.17 -28.03
CA ALA A 514 27.30 -20.86 -27.58
C ALA A 514 26.08 -20.43 -28.42
N ILE A 515 26.07 -20.68 -29.73
CA ILE A 515 24.90 -20.44 -30.61
C ILE A 515 23.73 -21.35 -30.23
N GLN A 516 23.98 -22.63 -29.92
CA GLN A 516 22.93 -23.52 -29.42
C GLN A 516 22.29 -23.02 -28.15
N LYS A 517 23.05 -22.40 -27.22
CA LYS A 517 22.50 -21.76 -26.02
C LYS A 517 21.59 -20.58 -26.35
N VAL A 518 21.99 -19.71 -27.29
CA VAL A 518 21.16 -18.60 -27.81
C VAL A 518 19.86 -19.14 -28.41
N PHE A 519 19.94 -20.16 -29.22
CA PHE A 519 18.78 -20.82 -29.85
C PHE A 519 17.82 -21.42 -28.78
N LYS A 520 18.33 -22.15 -27.79
CA LYS A 520 17.52 -22.68 -26.69
C LYS A 520 16.79 -21.55 -25.96
N THR A 521 17.46 -20.42 -25.74
CA THR A 521 16.86 -19.25 -25.08
C THR A 521 15.73 -18.65 -25.93
N VAL A 522 15.92 -18.47 -27.24
CA VAL A 522 14.87 -17.93 -28.12
C VAL A 522 13.70 -18.92 -28.24
N ASN A 523 13.96 -20.21 -28.38
CA ASN A 523 12.91 -21.24 -28.35
C ASN A 523 12.12 -21.23 -27.01
N GLN A 524 12.80 -20.98 -25.90
CA GLN A 524 12.11 -20.84 -24.60
C GLN A 524 11.17 -19.63 -24.61
N PHE A 525 11.56 -18.52 -25.24
CA PHE A 525 10.68 -17.36 -25.37
C PHE A 525 9.44 -17.68 -26.23
N ILE A 526 9.62 -18.44 -27.31
CA ILE A 526 8.49 -18.92 -28.16
C ILE A 526 7.55 -19.81 -27.35
N LEU A 527 8.10 -20.71 -26.55
CA LEU A 527 7.33 -21.57 -25.67
C LEU A 527 6.52 -20.77 -24.63
N TRP A 528 7.15 -19.77 -24.00
CA TRP A 528 6.46 -18.88 -23.06
C TRP A 528 5.35 -18.06 -23.73
N ASN A 529 5.55 -17.58 -24.96
CA ASN A 529 4.49 -16.94 -25.73
C ASN A 529 3.28 -17.88 -25.93
N SER A 530 3.54 -19.11 -26.36
CA SER A 530 2.49 -20.12 -26.51
C SER A 530 1.77 -20.41 -25.17
N GLN A 531 2.52 -20.56 -24.09
CA GLN A 531 1.99 -20.78 -22.75
C GLN A 531 1.16 -19.57 -22.26
N SER A 532 1.51 -18.34 -22.64
CA SER A 532 0.78 -17.13 -22.26
C SER A 532 -0.66 -17.09 -22.77
N MET A 533 -0.97 -17.89 -23.79
CA MET A 533 -2.34 -18.02 -24.32
C MET A 533 -3.23 -19.00 -23.52
N SER A 534 -2.63 -19.88 -22.72
CA SER A 534 -3.35 -20.94 -22.03
C SER A 534 -3.24 -20.86 -20.50
N LYS A 535 -2.25 -20.13 -19.99
CA LYS A 535 -1.99 -19.94 -18.55
C LYS A 535 -2.57 -18.62 -18.06
N SER A 536 -2.88 -18.55 -16.76
CA SER A 536 -3.24 -17.27 -16.12
C SER A 536 -2.04 -16.33 -16.06
N LEU A 537 -2.29 -15.02 -16.01
CA LEU A 537 -1.22 -14.03 -15.99
C LEU A 537 -0.24 -14.23 -14.81
N PRO A 538 -0.66 -14.51 -13.56
CA PRO A 538 0.27 -14.81 -12.47
C PRO A 538 1.12 -16.06 -12.70
N GLU A 539 0.56 -17.10 -13.34
CA GLU A 539 1.31 -18.32 -13.66
C GLU A 539 2.40 -18.06 -14.69
N ILE A 540 2.05 -17.38 -15.80
CA ILE A 540 3.05 -17.09 -16.84
C ILE A 540 4.12 -16.11 -16.35
N PHE A 541 3.76 -15.16 -15.50
CA PHE A 541 4.72 -14.27 -14.85
C PHE A 541 5.73 -15.07 -14.02
N GLN A 542 5.26 -16.00 -13.20
CA GLN A 542 6.11 -16.89 -12.39
C GLN A 542 7.02 -17.77 -13.27
N ILE A 543 6.45 -18.40 -14.30
CA ILE A 543 7.19 -19.26 -15.24
C ILE A 543 8.34 -18.50 -15.88
N ILE A 544 8.11 -17.28 -16.34
CA ILE A 544 9.14 -16.46 -16.99
C ILE A 544 10.17 -15.99 -15.96
N LEU A 545 9.75 -15.54 -14.78
CA LEU A 545 10.66 -15.07 -13.72
C LEU A 545 11.64 -16.18 -13.30
N GLN A 546 11.15 -17.40 -13.10
CA GLN A 546 11.96 -18.54 -12.70
C GLN A 546 12.77 -19.10 -13.87
N GLY A 547 12.12 -19.29 -15.02
CA GLY A 547 12.74 -19.93 -16.18
C GLY A 547 13.79 -19.09 -16.90
N SER A 548 13.79 -17.76 -16.74
CA SER A 548 14.79 -16.86 -17.31
C SER A 548 16.13 -16.86 -16.55
N GLY A 549 16.19 -17.46 -15.36
CA GLY A 549 17.34 -17.36 -14.45
C GLY A 549 17.40 -16.03 -13.68
N LEU A 550 16.47 -15.10 -13.93
CA LEU A 550 16.44 -13.80 -13.26
C LEU A 550 16.26 -13.94 -11.75
N LEU A 551 15.38 -14.84 -11.27
CA LEU A 551 15.20 -15.08 -9.84
C LEU A 551 16.50 -15.51 -9.16
N ASN A 552 17.25 -16.43 -9.78
CA ASN A 552 18.54 -16.88 -9.26
C ASN A 552 19.56 -15.74 -9.22
N HIS A 553 19.56 -14.90 -10.28
CA HIS A 553 20.41 -13.71 -10.32
C HIS A 553 20.06 -12.73 -9.20
N LEU A 554 18.77 -12.45 -8.98
CA LEU A 554 18.31 -11.55 -7.92
C LEU A 554 18.68 -12.08 -6.52
N LEU A 555 18.51 -13.37 -6.26
CA LEU A 555 18.90 -14.00 -4.99
C LEU A 555 20.40 -13.97 -4.72
N ALA A 556 21.21 -13.87 -5.77
CA ALA A 556 22.68 -13.78 -5.65
C ALA A 556 23.18 -12.32 -5.48
N LEU A 557 22.32 -11.31 -5.69
CA LEU A 557 22.71 -9.93 -5.53
C LEU A 557 22.87 -9.55 -4.05
N PRO A 558 23.80 -8.66 -3.71
CA PRO A 558 23.89 -8.09 -2.36
C PRO A 558 22.61 -7.38 -1.92
N GLU A 559 21.86 -6.78 -2.86
CA GLU A 559 20.60 -6.06 -2.65
C GLU A 559 19.37 -6.97 -2.89
N SER A 560 19.51 -8.27 -2.78
CA SER A 560 18.46 -9.26 -3.09
C SER A 560 17.11 -8.92 -2.47
N LEU A 561 17.08 -8.44 -1.24
CA LEU A 561 15.86 -8.09 -0.51
C LEU A 561 15.11 -6.91 -1.14
N ILE A 562 15.83 -5.86 -1.54
CA ILE A 562 15.24 -4.67 -2.17
C ILE A 562 14.65 -5.06 -3.52
N GLU A 563 15.40 -5.80 -4.32
CA GLU A 563 14.94 -6.23 -5.64
C GLU A 563 13.76 -7.21 -5.54
N LEU A 564 13.79 -8.15 -4.61
CA LEU A 564 12.65 -9.05 -4.35
C LEU A 564 11.41 -8.29 -3.88
N ASN A 565 11.56 -7.27 -3.04
CA ASN A 565 10.45 -6.40 -2.64
C ASN A 565 9.81 -5.68 -3.83
N ARG A 566 10.62 -5.20 -4.77
CA ARG A 566 10.16 -4.60 -6.03
C ARG A 566 9.40 -5.59 -6.90
N PHE A 567 9.92 -6.81 -7.04
CA PHE A 567 9.24 -7.88 -7.76
C PHE A 567 7.94 -8.31 -7.07
N ASN A 568 7.91 -8.35 -5.74
CA ASN A 568 6.68 -8.59 -4.98
C ASN A 568 5.65 -7.49 -5.23
N THR A 569 6.06 -6.23 -5.23
CA THR A 569 5.18 -5.10 -5.53
C THR A 569 4.59 -5.21 -6.94
N LEU A 570 5.40 -5.52 -7.95
CA LEU A 570 4.93 -5.76 -9.32
C LEU A 570 3.98 -6.96 -9.39
N TYR A 571 4.29 -8.03 -8.69
CA TYR A 571 3.47 -9.25 -8.69
C TYR A 571 2.13 -9.06 -7.96
N GLU A 572 2.08 -8.26 -6.89
CA GLU A 572 0.83 -7.87 -6.26
C GLU A 572 -0.06 -7.06 -7.23
N ASP A 573 0.54 -6.19 -8.06
CA ASP A 573 -0.18 -5.50 -9.12
C ASP A 573 -0.73 -6.47 -10.17
N VAL A 574 0.08 -7.46 -10.60
CA VAL A 574 -0.37 -8.55 -11.49
C VAL A 574 -1.59 -9.26 -10.90
N LYS A 575 -1.55 -9.64 -9.63
CA LYS A 575 -2.68 -10.30 -8.95
C LYS A 575 -3.90 -9.39 -8.87
N LYS A 576 -3.71 -8.14 -8.47
CA LYS A 576 -4.77 -7.15 -8.36
C LYS A 576 -5.46 -6.92 -9.71
N GLN A 577 -4.71 -6.69 -10.79
CA GLN A 577 -5.29 -6.50 -12.12
C GLN A 577 -5.95 -7.78 -12.64
N SER A 578 -5.38 -8.98 -12.38
CA SER A 578 -5.99 -10.25 -12.77
C SER A 578 -7.30 -10.55 -12.01
N SER A 579 -7.42 -10.11 -10.76
CA SER A 579 -8.68 -10.25 -9.99
C SER A 579 -9.78 -9.33 -10.52
N VAL A 580 -9.40 -8.17 -11.07
CA VAL A 580 -10.31 -7.19 -11.68
C VAL A 580 -10.73 -7.63 -13.09
N PHE A 581 -9.79 -8.16 -13.86
CA PHE A 581 -9.95 -8.57 -15.25
C PHE A 581 -9.59 -10.07 -15.39
N PRO A 582 -10.53 -10.99 -15.20
CA PRO A 582 -10.24 -12.44 -15.22
C PRO A 582 -9.57 -12.94 -16.50
N ASP A 583 -9.84 -12.30 -17.65
CA ASP A 583 -9.28 -12.65 -18.97
C ASP A 583 -8.06 -11.77 -19.35
N LEU A 584 -7.36 -11.22 -18.35
CA LEU A 584 -6.22 -10.35 -18.58
C LEU A 584 -5.04 -11.14 -19.16
N SER A 585 -4.76 -10.93 -20.46
CA SER A 585 -3.59 -11.52 -21.13
C SER A 585 -2.31 -10.75 -20.79
N LEU A 586 -1.15 -11.41 -20.93
CA LEU A 586 0.16 -10.76 -20.76
C LEU A 586 0.33 -9.52 -21.67
N LYS A 587 -0.12 -9.58 -22.92
CA LYS A 587 -0.09 -8.46 -23.86
C LYS A 587 -0.92 -7.26 -23.36
N LYS A 588 -2.12 -7.52 -22.83
CA LYS A 588 -3.00 -6.46 -22.30
C LYS A 588 -2.46 -5.86 -20.99
N TYR A 589 -1.85 -6.68 -20.15
CA TYR A 589 -1.16 -6.21 -18.94
C TYR A 589 -0.01 -5.24 -19.29
N LEU A 590 0.82 -5.56 -20.28
CA LEU A 590 1.88 -4.66 -20.73
C LEU A 590 1.33 -3.34 -21.29
N GLN A 591 0.19 -3.36 -21.98
CA GLN A 591 -0.50 -2.15 -22.41
C GLN A 591 -0.98 -1.32 -21.21
N ASN A 592 -1.51 -1.99 -20.16
CA ASN A 592 -1.91 -1.32 -18.93
C ASN A 592 -0.71 -0.65 -18.22
N LEU A 593 0.43 -1.34 -18.13
CA LEU A 593 1.66 -0.74 -17.59
C LEU A 593 2.11 0.49 -18.40
N GLN A 594 1.99 0.44 -19.72
CA GLN A 594 2.28 1.59 -20.58
C GLN A 594 1.33 2.76 -20.29
N ILE A 595 0.02 2.49 -20.16
CA ILE A 595 -0.97 3.51 -19.77
C ILE A 595 -0.63 4.14 -18.42
N MET A 596 -0.21 3.33 -17.44
CA MET A 596 0.23 3.83 -16.13
C MET A 596 1.45 4.76 -16.26
N GLN A 597 2.45 4.37 -17.04
CA GLN A 597 3.65 5.19 -17.27
C GLN A 597 3.34 6.51 -17.98
N ASP A 598 2.52 6.46 -19.04
CA ASP A 598 2.13 7.64 -19.84
C ASP A 598 1.33 8.66 -19.02
N ASN A 599 0.57 8.19 -18.00
CA ASN A 599 -0.23 9.04 -17.13
C ASN A 599 0.40 9.28 -15.74
N HIS A 600 1.69 8.95 -15.59
CA HIS A 600 2.46 9.14 -14.36
C HIS A 600 1.86 8.44 -13.12
N VAL A 601 1.10 7.37 -13.33
CA VAL A 601 0.63 6.50 -12.24
C VAL A 601 1.80 5.68 -11.74
N LYS A 602 2.09 5.81 -10.46
CA LYS A 602 3.22 5.12 -9.82
C LYS A 602 2.78 3.79 -9.25
N LEU A 603 3.62 2.79 -9.41
CA LEU A 603 3.57 1.57 -8.60
C LEU A 603 4.57 1.77 -7.45
N GLU A 604 4.07 2.24 -6.30
CA GLU A 604 4.91 2.60 -5.17
C GLU A 604 5.50 1.36 -4.50
N GLU A 605 6.83 1.35 -4.33
CA GLU A 605 7.54 0.33 -3.58
C GLU A 605 7.08 0.33 -2.13
N GLN A 606 6.77 -0.84 -1.58
CA GLN A 606 6.48 -0.97 -0.15
C GLN A 606 7.75 -0.66 0.64
N VAL A 607 7.63 0.25 1.61
CA VAL A 607 8.77 0.59 2.48
C VAL A 607 9.15 -0.63 3.31
N LEU A 608 10.40 -1.07 3.19
CA LEU A 608 10.94 -2.14 4.03
C LEU A 608 11.11 -1.59 5.46
N GLU A 609 10.28 -2.04 6.38
CA GLU A 609 10.41 -1.75 7.81
C GLU A 609 11.67 -2.45 8.34
N GLY A 610 12.80 -1.80 8.40
CA GLY A 610 14.07 -2.43 8.85
C GLY A 610 15.27 -1.50 8.86
N MET A 611 15.17 -0.37 8.18
CA MET A 611 16.22 0.66 8.21
C MET A 611 15.99 1.65 9.36
N GLN A 612 16.19 1.23 10.61
CA GLN A 612 15.97 2.11 11.77
C GLN A 612 17.03 3.21 11.90
N ASP A 613 18.29 2.97 11.49
CA ASP A 613 19.38 3.94 11.58
C ASP A 613 19.83 4.40 10.18
N ALA A 614 19.01 5.17 9.50
CA ALA A 614 19.26 5.67 8.16
C ALA A 614 18.79 7.12 7.99
N VAL A 615 19.49 7.89 7.16
CA VAL A 615 19.11 9.27 6.80
C VAL A 615 17.79 9.25 6.05
N THR A 616 16.85 10.09 6.45
CA THR A 616 15.54 10.16 5.80
C THR A 616 15.56 11.12 4.62
N LEU A 617 15.24 10.62 3.43
CA LEU A 617 14.99 11.43 2.24
C LEU A 617 13.47 11.49 2.02
N THR A 618 12.88 12.70 2.12
CA THR A 618 11.43 12.84 2.09
C THR A 618 10.98 14.13 1.40
N THR A 619 9.69 14.21 1.08
CA THR A 619 9.10 15.49 0.65
C THR A 619 8.48 16.24 1.82
N ALA A 620 8.32 17.58 1.68
CA ALA A 620 7.71 18.39 2.72
C ALA A 620 6.31 17.91 3.13
N HIS A 621 5.48 17.44 2.19
CA HIS A 621 4.16 16.88 2.50
C HIS A 621 4.26 15.59 3.35
N LYS A 622 5.13 14.66 2.96
CA LYS A 622 5.31 13.38 3.66
C LYS A 622 6.08 13.55 4.99
N SER A 623 6.82 14.66 5.18
CA SER A 623 7.50 14.96 6.45
C SER A 623 6.53 15.35 7.58
N LYS A 624 5.26 15.64 7.26
CA LYS A 624 4.26 16.00 8.26
C LYS A 624 4.06 14.86 9.26
N GLY A 625 4.09 15.18 10.56
CA GLY A 625 4.07 14.18 11.65
C GLY A 625 5.44 13.69 12.09
N LEU A 626 6.47 13.74 11.24
CA LEU A 626 7.83 13.29 11.55
C LEU A 626 8.70 14.42 12.17
N GLU A 627 9.87 14.05 12.71
CA GLU A 627 10.79 15.01 13.33
C GLU A 627 12.22 14.45 13.39
N TRP A 628 13.22 15.34 13.20
CA TRP A 628 14.64 14.98 13.18
C TRP A 628 15.47 16.02 13.92
N GLN A 629 16.67 15.66 14.37
CA GLN A 629 17.58 16.59 15.00
C GLN A 629 18.11 17.61 13.98
N ILE A 630 18.49 17.14 12.80
CA ILE A 630 19.08 17.94 11.72
C ILE A 630 18.23 17.80 10.45
N VAL A 631 17.87 18.92 9.83
CA VAL A 631 17.09 18.96 8.60
C VAL A 631 17.79 19.80 7.54
N PHE A 632 17.95 19.24 6.35
CA PHE A 632 18.35 19.95 5.14
C PHE A 632 17.11 20.20 4.30
N VAL A 633 16.82 21.46 3.93
CA VAL A 633 15.78 21.80 2.96
C VAL A 633 16.46 22.01 1.61
N TYR A 634 16.20 21.07 0.71
CA TYR A 634 16.90 20.93 -0.56
C TYR A 634 16.20 21.70 -1.67
N ARG A 635 17.00 22.31 -2.56
CA ARG A 635 16.56 23.12 -3.72
C ARG A 635 15.65 24.28 -3.31
N PHE A 636 16.06 25.02 -2.31
CA PHE A 636 15.33 26.18 -1.80
C PHE A 636 15.48 27.39 -2.75
N ALA A 637 14.81 27.31 -3.90
CA ALA A 637 14.87 28.29 -4.99
C ALA A 637 13.48 28.82 -5.35
N ASP A 638 13.45 30.03 -5.91
CA ASP A 638 12.22 30.68 -6.41
C ASP A 638 11.52 29.84 -7.50
N THR A 639 10.20 29.94 -7.65
CA THR A 639 9.33 29.12 -8.50
C THR A 639 9.30 27.63 -8.13
N HIS A 640 10.21 27.19 -7.29
CA HIS A 640 10.20 25.89 -6.66
C HIS A 640 9.58 25.97 -5.26
N TRP A 641 10.08 26.86 -4.39
CA TRP A 641 9.48 27.22 -3.11
C TRP A 641 8.97 28.67 -3.19
N GLY A 642 7.67 28.84 -3.41
CA GLY A 642 7.02 30.13 -3.69
C GLY A 642 6.90 30.42 -5.19
N ASN A 643 6.08 31.40 -5.53
CA ASN A 643 5.83 31.92 -6.88
C ASN A 643 5.46 30.87 -7.94
N LYS A 644 5.00 29.68 -7.54
CA LYS A 644 4.59 28.63 -8.48
C LYS A 644 3.18 28.95 -9.00
N THR A 645 3.09 29.34 -10.25
CA THR A 645 1.79 29.49 -10.94
C THR A 645 1.29 28.13 -11.40
N ARG A 646 0.27 27.60 -10.73
CA ARG A 646 -0.45 26.40 -11.19
C ARG A 646 -1.67 26.90 -12.01
N LYS A 647 -1.69 26.64 -13.29
CA LYS A 647 -2.82 26.98 -14.14
C LYS A 647 -3.88 25.89 -13.98
N GLU A 648 -5.00 26.22 -13.36
CA GLU A 648 -6.15 25.32 -13.31
C GLU A 648 -6.73 25.17 -14.71
N MET A 649 -6.69 23.95 -15.22
CA MET A 649 -7.16 23.65 -16.58
C MET A 649 -8.69 23.57 -16.66
N ILE A 650 -9.34 23.15 -15.56
CA ILE A 650 -10.80 23.12 -15.38
C ILE A 650 -11.13 23.93 -14.12
N LYS A 651 -11.62 25.15 -14.31
CA LYS A 651 -12.04 26.01 -13.20
C LYS A 651 -13.47 25.65 -12.80
N LEU A 652 -13.63 25.13 -11.58
CA LEU A 652 -14.93 24.75 -11.04
C LEU A 652 -15.82 25.99 -10.76
N PRO A 653 -17.16 25.82 -10.62
CA PRO A 653 -18.05 26.91 -10.21
C PRO A 653 -17.71 27.46 -8.82
N PRO A 654 -17.92 28.75 -8.55
CA PRO A 654 -17.80 29.31 -7.20
C PRO A 654 -18.75 28.60 -6.23
N GLY A 655 -18.30 28.39 -4.98
CA GLY A 655 -19.11 27.74 -3.95
C GLY A 655 -18.90 26.21 -3.85
N ILE A 656 -18.10 25.58 -4.72
CA ILE A 656 -17.69 24.19 -4.56
C ILE A 656 -16.60 24.12 -3.50
N ILE A 657 -15.54 24.89 -3.67
CA ILE A 657 -14.57 25.11 -2.60
C ILE A 657 -15.14 26.28 -1.81
N VAL A 658 -15.61 26.04 -0.62
CA VAL A 658 -16.50 26.90 0.17
C VAL A 658 -16.00 28.35 0.35
N PHE A 659 -14.73 28.65 0.06
CA PHE A 659 -14.11 29.94 0.36
C PHE A 659 -13.11 30.46 -0.71
N GLU A 660 -13.41 30.26 -2.00
CA GLU A 660 -12.67 30.94 -3.08
C GLU A 660 -13.15 32.38 -3.29
N ASN A 661 -12.87 33.27 -2.36
CA ASN A 661 -13.18 34.69 -2.52
C ASN A 661 -12.01 35.61 -2.19
N THR A 662 -10.78 35.30 -2.67
CA THR A 662 -9.71 36.33 -2.70
C THR A 662 -8.68 35.99 -3.78
N ASP A 663 -8.79 36.67 -4.92
CA ASP A 663 -7.79 36.74 -6.01
C ASP A 663 -6.61 37.68 -5.63
N THR A 664 -6.11 37.67 -4.40
CA THR A 664 -4.94 38.45 -4.01
C THR A 664 -3.65 37.67 -4.20
N GLU A 665 -2.57 38.33 -4.62
CA GLU A 665 -1.26 37.69 -4.80
C GLU A 665 -0.75 37.08 -3.50
N GLU A 666 -1.16 37.59 -2.33
CA GLU A 666 -0.84 37.03 -1.01
C GLU A 666 -1.37 35.61 -0.83
N ASP A 667 -2.53 35.29 -1.39
CA ASP A 667 -3.11 33.95 -1.27
C ASP A 667 -2.39 32.88 -2.12
N LYS A 668 -1.78 33.25 -3.25
CA LYS A 668 -1.08 32.30 -4.13
C LYS A 668 0.14 31.65 -3.46
N ASN A 669 0.81 32.38 -2.58
CA ASN A 669 1.96 31.88 -1.85
C ASN A 669 1.64 31.34 -0.45
N SER A 670 0.40 31.49 0.02
CA SER A 670 0.03 31.10 1.38
C SER A 670 0.14 29.58 1.63
N GLU A 671 -0.20 28.76 0.63
CA GLU A 671 -0.03 27.29 0.69
C GLU A 671 1.45 26.89 0.71
N GLU A 672 2.23 27.49 -0.18
CA GLU A 672 3.67 27.25 -0.26
C GLU A 672 4.38 27.67 1.01
N ARG A 673 3.95 28.79 1.62
CA ARG A 673 4.44 29.31 2.90
C ARG A 673 4.15 28.32 4.04
N ARG A 674 2.93 27.75 4.11
CA ARG A 674 2.59 26.70 5.08
C ARG A 674 3.40 25.43 4.85
N LEU A 675 3.64 25.05 3.60
CA LEU A 675 4.45 23.89 3.28
C LEU A 675 5.90 24.08 3.75
N PHE A 676 6.45 25.26 3.56
CA PHE A 676 7.79 25.59 4.08
C PHE A 676 7.80 25.67 5.60
N TYR A 677 6.74 26.22 6.23
CA TYR A 677 6.56 26.20 7.69
C TYR A 677 6.57 24.76 8.24
N VAL A 678 5.89 23.83 7.56
CA VAL A 678 5.94 22.40 7.94
C VAL A 678 7.37 21.90 7.85
N ALA A 679 8.11 22.16 6.77
CA ALA A 679 9.49 21.69 6.62
C ALA A 679 10.41 22.23 7.71
N LEU A 680 10.33 23.54 8.05
CA LEU A 680 11.11 24.16 9.12
C LEU A 680 10.84 23.52 10.49
N THR A 681 9.56 23.32 10.81
CA THR A 681 9.12 22.79 12.11
C THR A 681 9.34 21.28 12.30
N ARG A 682 9.96 20.60 11.31
CA ARG A 682 10.43 19.22 11.46
C ARG A 682 11.74 19.10 12.23
N ALA A 683 12.54 20.16 12.23
CA ALA A 683 13.83 20.19 12.89
C ALA A 683 13.71 20.41 14.41
N LYS A 684 14.56 19.71 15.14
CA LYS A 684 14.73 19.91 16.60
C LYS A 684 15.79 20.95 16.90
N GLN A 685 16.92 20.91 16.19
CA GLN A 685 18.11 21.71 16.53
C GLN A 685 18.76 22.46 15.37
N GLU A 686 18.96 21.84 14.22
CA GLU A 686 19.71 22.42 13.10
C GLU A 686 18.92 22.37 11.79
N ILE A 687 18.89 23.50 11.07
CA ILE A 687 18.32 23.61 9.73
C ILE A 687 19.35 24.22 8.79
N THR A 688 19.47 23.62 7.60
CA THR A 688 20.26 24.17 6.51
C THR A 688 19.37 24.27 5.25
N LEU A 689 19.22 25.47 4.70
CA LEU A 689 18.57 25.72 3.42
C LEU A 689 19.63 25.72 2.32
N THR A 690 19.45 24.90 1.29
CA THR A 690 20.41 24.82 0.18
C THR A 690 19.74 25.20 -1.13
N GLY A 691 20.45 25.86 -2.02
CA GLY A 691 19.93 26.25 -3.32
C GLY A 691 21.03 26.56 -4.33
N SER A 692 20.74 26.37 -5.62
CA SER A 692 21.67 26.56 -6.73
C SER A 692 21.15 27.57 -7.74
N THR A 693 22.07 28.29 -8.40
CA THR A 693 21.77 29.23 -9.49
C THR A 693 21.41 28.49 -10.79
N VAL A 694 21.98 27.31 -11.01
CA VAL A 694 21.73 26.50 -12.21
C VAL A 694 21.44 25.06 -11.80
N TYR A 695 20.31 24.53 -12.25
CA TYR A 695 19.96 23.12 -12.07
C TYR A 695 20.16 22.33 -13.37
N GLN A 696 20.51 21.05 -13.25
CA GLN A 696 20.64 20.15 -14.40
C GLN A 696 19.37 20.20 -15.27
N ASN A 697 19.57 20.22 -16.58
CA ASN A 697 18.49 20.32 -17.59
C ASN A 697 17.78 21.69 -17.69
N SER A 698 18.29 22.74 -17.04
CA SER A 698 17.78 24.09 -17.21
C SER A 698 18.86 25.05 -17.65
N THR A 699 18.58 25.86 -18.68
CA THR A 699 19.41 27.00 -19.11
C THR A 699 19.04 28.30 -18.38
N LYS A 700 17.99 28.28 -17.55
CA LYS A 700 17.50 29.43 -16.82
C LYS A 700 18.20 29.54 -15.47
N MET A 701 18.67 30.71 -15.14
CA MET A 701 19.15 31.03 -13.79
C MET A 701 17.97 31.06 -12.82
N THR A 702 18.19 30.48 -11.63
CA THR A 702 17.25 30.49 -10.51
C THR A 702 17.76 31.39 -9.42
N TYR A 703 16.82 31.98 -8.66
CA TYR A 703 17.11 32.84 -7.52
C TYR A 703 16.72 32.11 -6.22
N PRO A 704 17.22 32.52 -5.06
CA PRO A 704 16.71 32.01 -3.78
C PRO A 704 15.20 32.22 -3.67
N SER A 705 14.53 31.37 -2.93
CA SER A 705 13.10 31.52 -2.65
C SER A 705 12.77 32.88 -2.04
N ILE A 706 11.64 33.47 -2.44
CA ILE A 706 11.15 34.72 -1.88
C ILE A 706 10.95 34.63 -0.36
N PHE A 707 10.69 33.45 0.19
CA PHE A 707 10.51 33.26 1.61
C PHE A 707 11.80 33.53 2.43
N LEU A 708 12.97 33.54 1.79
CA LEU A 708 14.21 33.90 2.48
C LEU A 708 14.21 35.36 2.96
N GLU A 709 13.54 36.26 2.22
CA GLU A 709 13.42 37.67 2.58
C GLU A 709 12.53 37.91 3.79
N ASP A 710 11.58 37.01 4.05
CA ASP A 710 10.65 37.06 5.18
C ASP A 710 11.32 36.64 6.50
N LEU A 711 12.48 35.96 6.43
CA LEU A 711 13.19 35.46 7.63
C LEU A 711 14.08 36.51 8.30
N PRO A 712 14.17 36.50 9.66
CA PRO A 712 15.03 37.43 10.42
C PRO A 712 16.51 37.21 10.10
N LYS A 713 17.18 38.19 9.49
CA LYS A 713 18.58 38.08 9.03
C LYS A 713 19.56 37.80 10.16
N GLU A 714 19.29 38.29 11.36
CA GLU A 714 20.10 38.10 12.57
C GLU A 714 20.15 36.64 13.05
N LEU A 715 19.13 35.83 12.67
CA LEU A 715 19.03 34.40 13.00
C LEU A 715 19.59 33.50 11.91
N ILE A 716 20.09 34.08 10.81
CA ILE A 716 20.64 33.36 9.66
C ILE A 716 22.15 33.44 9.65
N GLU A 717 22.78 32.34 9.23
CA GLU A 717 24.23 32.25 8.98
C GLU A 717 24.46 31.80 7.54
N GLU A 718 25.20 32.59 6.76
CA GLU A 718 25.60 32.18 5.39
C GLU A 718 26.83 31.27 5.45
N VAL A 719 26.73 30.13 4.78
CA VAL A 719 27.84 29.17 4.67
C VAL A 719 28.77 29.58 3.54
N ASP A 720 30.09 29.62 3.78
CA ASP A 720 31.07 29.83 2.73
C ASP A 720 31.20 28.59 1.83
N THR A 721 30.64 28.66 0.63
CA THR A 721 30.63 27.58 -0.37
C THR A 721 31.85 27.62 -1.31
N SER A 722 32.65 28.65 -1.25
CA SER A 722 33.77 28.93 -2.19
C SER A 722 34.85 27.84 -2.18
N VAL A 723 35.07 27.20 -1.04
CA VAL A 723 36.05 26.11 -0.90
C VAL A 723 35.62 24.88 -1.65
N LEU A 724 34.35 24.53 -1.56
CA LEU A 724 33.79 23.36 -2.27
C LEU A 724 33.77 23.57 -3.80
N GLU A 725 33.40 24.78 -4.24
CA GLU A 725 33.34 25.11 -5.66
C GLU A 725 34.73 25.11 -6.35
N LYS A 726 35.81 25.32 -5.62
CA LYS A 726 37.18 25.16 -6.14
C LYS A 726 37.61 23.72 -6.35
N SER A 727 36.89 22.75 -5.82
CA SER A 727 37.20 21.32 -5.89
C SER A 727 36.51 20.59 -7.07
N THR A 728 36.25 21.31 -8.15
CA THR A 728 35.41 20.87 -9.30
C THR A 728 35.81 19.53 -9.91
N ALA A 729 37.11 19.28 -10.08
CA ALA A 729 37.63 18.05 -10.71
C ALA A 729 37.23 16.79 -9.92
N LYS A 730 37.36 16.83 -8.59
CA LYS A 730 37.02 15.70 -7.71
C LYS A 730 35.51 15.45 -7.63
N ILE A 731 34.71 16.49 -7.75
CA ILE A 731 33.26 16.41 -7.72
C ILE A 731 32.73 15.78 -9.01
N ILE A 732 33.29 16.17 -10.16
CA ILE A 732 32.95 15.55 -11.45
C ILE A 732 33.36 14.07 -11.47
N GLU A 733 34.56 13.73 -10.95
CA GLU A 733 35.00 12.35 -10.81
C GLU A 733 34.03 11.51 -9.97
N ASN A 734 33.58 12.03 -8.82
CA ASN A 734 32.60 11.37 -7.97
C ASN A 734 31.23 11.19 -8.66
N SER A 735 30.78 12.18 -9.43
CA SER A 735 29.50 12.13 -10.15
C SER A 735 29.50 11.16 -11.33
N LEU A 736 30.67 10.88 -11.91
CA LEU A 736 30.87 9.95 -13.02
C LEU A 736 31.18 8.51 -12.53
N THR A 737 31.47 8.32 -11.27
CA THR A 737 31.75 6.99 -10.70
C THR A 737 30.44 6.19 -10.71
N PRO A 738 30.37 5.03 -11.40
CA PRO A 738 29.20 4.19 -11.32
C PRO A 738 28.93 3.83 -9.84
N ALA A 739 27.68 3.96 -9.43
CA ALA A 739 27.29 3.49 -8.10
C ALA A 739 27.59 1.98 -8.04
N THR A 740 28.63 1.60 -7.29
CA THR A 740 28.85 0.19 -6.96
C THR A 740 27.73 -0.22 -6.02
N ASP A 741 27.06 -1.30 -6.36
CA ASP A 741 25.99 -1.86 -5.54
C ASP A 741 26.52 -2.10 -4.13
N THR A 742 26.06 -1.30 -3.17
CA THR A 742 26.45 -1.42 -1.77
C THR A 742 25.27 -1.88 -0.95
N VAL A 743 25.50 -2.91 -0.19
CA VAL A 743 24.56 -3.43 0.80
C VAL A 743 24.28 -2.33 1.82
N LEU A 744 23.08 -1.74 1.75
CA LEU A 744 22.64 -0.70 2.67
C LEU A 744 22.08 -1.28 3.98
N VAL A 745 21.66 -2.55 3.96
CA VAL A 745 21.25 -3.31 5.15
C VAL A 745 21.72 -4.74 4.98
N GLY A 746 22.36 -5.31 5.99
CA GLY A 746 22.67 -6.72 6.03
C GLY A 746 21.39 -7.57 6.02
N GLU A 747 21.39 -8.67 5.28
CA GLU A 747 20.27 -9.63 5.26
C GLU A 747 19.85 -10.05 6.67
N GLU A 748 20.83 -10.23 7.55
CA GLU A 748 20.65 -10.62 8.94
C GLU A 748 19.84 -9.58 9.75
N GLU A 749 20.15 -8.29 9.60
CA GLU A 749 19.47 -7.20 10.29
C GLU A 749 18.02 -7.06 9.81
N TYR A 750 17.80 -7.18 8.51
CA TYR A 750 16.48 -7.17 7.93
C TYR A 750 15.61 -8.33 8.41
N LEU A 751 16.14 -9.54 8.39
CA LEU A 751 15.43 -10.72 8.87
C LEU A 751 15.10 -10.63 10.36
N LYS A 752 16.03 -10.13 11.18
CA LYS A 752 15.79 -9.88 12.60
C LYS A 752 14.66 -8.86 12.82
N GLU A 753 14.57 -7.83 12.00
CA GLU A 753 13.49 -6.84 12.10
C GLU A 753 12.14 -7.44 11.68
N LEU A 754 12.07 -8.13 10.55
CA LEU A 754 10.85 -8.85 10.12
C LEU A 754 10.33 -9.82 11.20
N LEU A 755 11.24 -10.45 11.92
CA LEU A 755 10.91 -11.43 12.96
C LEU A 755 10.36 -10.80 14.25
N LYS A 756 10.52 -9.49 14.48
CA LYS A 756 9.95 -8.81 15.65
C LYS A 756 8.42 -8.83 15.65
N ASP A 757 7.79 -8.64 14.49
CA ASP A 757 6.34 -8.61 14.34
C ASP A 757 5.78 -9.91 13.73
N PHE A 758 6.62 -10.91 13.56
CA PHE A 758 6.25 -12.18 12.97
C PHE A 758 5.30 -12.97 13.89
N LYS A 759 4.15 -13.38 13.33
CA LYS A 759 3.17 -14.24 14.01
C LYS A 759 3.25 -15.64 13.43
N LEU A 760 3.47 -16.63 14.28
CA LEU A 760 3.55 -18.01 13.85
C LEU A 760 2.14 -18.60 13.67
N SER A 761 1.86 -19.12 12.47
CA SER A 761 0.64 -19.88 12.17
C SER A 761 0.94 -21.39 12.07
N PRO A 762 -0.10 -22.25 12.12
CA PRO A 762 0.08 -23.70 11.90
C PRO A 762 0.76 -24.01 10.57
N THR A 763 0.38 -23.29 9.51
CA THR A 763 0.96 -23.49 8.16
C THR A 763 2.42 -23.06 8.12
N ALA A 764 2.77 -21.93 8.75
CA ALA A 764 4.14 -21.42 8.80
C ALA A 764 5.05 -22.39 9.57
N LEU A 765 4.57 -22.92 10.73
CA LEU A 765 5.28 -23.94 11.49
C LEU A 765 5.52 -25.21 10.65
N ASN A 766 4.49 -25.71 9.97
CA ASN A 766 4.59 -26.89 9.11
C ASN A 766 5.57 -26.68 7.94
N THR A 767 5.59 -25.47 7.36
CA THR A 767 6.55 -25.11 6.30
C THR A 767 7.99 -25.12 6.85
N TYR A 768 8.22 -24.53 8.04
CA TYR A 768 9.55 -24.53 8.67
C TYR A 768 10.04 -25.94 8.95
N LEU A 769 9.20 -26.79 9.55
CA LEU A 769 9.53 -28.18 9.86
C LEU A 769 9.79 -29.02 8.60
N SER A 770 9.18 -28.70 7.46
CA SER A 770 9.44 -29.42 6.20
C SER A 770 10.75 -28.98 5.56
N CYS A 771 11.06 -27.68 5.55
CA CYS A 771 12.31 -27.13 5.04
C CYS A 771 12.49 -25.69 5.55
N HIS A 772 13.56 -25.46 6.33
CA HIS A 772 13.89 -24.13 6.88
C HIS A 772 14.10 -23.08 5.77
N TYR A 773 14.77 -23.48 4.68
CA TYR A 773 15.01 -22.57 3.55
C TYR A 773 13.73 -22.22 2.78
N LYS A 774 12.84 -23.20 2.58
CA LYS A 774 11.51 -22.93 1.99
C LYS A 774 10.71 -21.94 2.83
N PHE A 775 10.78 -22.05 4.16
CA PHE A 775 10.14 -21.08 5.06
C PHE A 775 10.68 -19.66 4.84
N LYS A 776 12.01 -19.50 4.70
CA LYS A 776 12.65 -18.21 4.38
C LYS A 776 12.07 -17.62 3.09
N LEU A 777 12.01 -18.42 2.01
CA LEU A 777 11.56 -17.98 0.70
C LEU A 777 10.05 -17.69 0.66
N ASP A 778 9.22 -18.53 1.27
CA ASP A 778 7.76 -18.42 1.24
C ASP A 778 7.21 -17.41 2.27
N ASN A 779 7.72 -17.44 3.52
CA ASN A 779 7.15 -16.72 4.64
C ASN A 779 7.82 -15.38 4.91
N LEU A 780 9.15 -15.29 4.70
CA LEU A 780 9.90 -14.06 4.97
C LEU A 780 10.12 -13.24 3.69
N TYR A 781 10.65 -13.85 2.62
CA TYR A 781 10.88 -13.17 1.35
C TYR A 781 9.62 -13.04 0.49
N ARG A 782 8.63 -13.92 0.71
CA ARG A 782 7.37 -13.95 -0.02
C ARG A 782 7.56 -13.95 -1.54
N ILE A 783 8.48 -14.80 -2.03
CA ILE A 783 8.80 -14.88 -3.46
C ILE A 783 7.51 -15.02 -4.30
N PRO A 784 7.35 -14.23 -5.39
CA PRO A 784 6.17 -14.25 -6.24
C PRO A 784 5.78 -15.65 -6.70
N ARG A 785 4.56 -16.09 -6.36
CA ARG A 785 4.07 -17.42 -6.69
C ARG A 785 2.56 -17.43 -6.92
N SER A 786 2.12 -18.07 -8.01
CA SER A 786 0.71 -18.27 -8.29
C SER A 786 0.11 -19.31 -7.33
N LYS A 787 -1.18 -19.13 -7.01
CA LYS A 787 -1.93 -20.07 -6.21
C LYS A 787 -2.26 -21.30 -7.06
N ALA A 788 -1.94 -22.50 -6.59
CA ALA A 788 -2.24 -23.71 -7.34
C ALA A 788 -3.76 -23.89 -7.56
N PRO A 789 -4.21 -24.46 -8.69
CA PRO A 789 -5.64 -24.65 -8.97
C PRO A 789 -6.38 -25.46 -7.90
N SER A 790 -5.69 -26.38 -7.21
CA SER A 790 -6.24 -27.13 -6.08
C SER A 790 -6.48 -26.25 -4.86
N MET A 791 -5.62 -25.26 -4.61
CA MET A 791 -5.79 -24.30 -3.52
C MET A 791 -6.93 -23.32 -3.80
N CYS A 792 -7.08 -22.87 -5.06
CA CYS A 792 -8.21 -22.06 -5.51
C CYS A 792 -9.52 -22.81 -5.31
N PHE A 793 -9.55 -24.08 -5.67
CA PHE A 793 -10.69 -24.97 -5.43
C PHE A 793 -11.03 -25.06 -3.93
N GLY A 794 -10.03 -25.32 -3.08
CA GLY A 794 -10.21 -25.38 -1.62
C GLY A 794 -10.85 -24.10 -1.07
N THR A 795 -10.33 -22.94 -1.45
CA THR A 795 -10.89 -21.63 -1.02
C THR A 795 -12.36 -21.48 -1.43
N ALA A 796 -12.72 -21.85 -2.66
CA ALA A 796 -14.09 -21.77 -3.12
C ALA A 796 -15.04 -22.71 -2.37
N VAL A 797 -14.57 -23.91 -2.00
CA VAL A 797 -15.33 -24.88 -1.18
C VAL A 797 -15.56 -24.34 0.23
N HIS A 798 -14.51 -23.82 0.89
CA HIS A 798 -14.62 -23.23 2.24
C HIS A 798 -15.64 -22.09 2.25
N PHE A 799 -15.59 -21.21 1.25
CA PHE A 799 -16.57 -20.12 1.13
C PHE A 799 -18.01 -20.62 1.00
N ALA A 800 -18.25 -21.68 0.20
CA ALA A 800 -19.57 -22.24 0.05
C ALA A 800 -20.10 -22.83 1.37
N LEU A 801 -19.25 -23.56 2.11
CA LEU A 801 -19.57 -24.11 3.42
C LEU A 801 -19.81 -23.00 4.46
N GLU A 802 -18.98 -21.97 4.48
CA GLU A 802 -19.19 -20.80 5.33
C GLU A 802 -20.56 -20.17 5.09
N ASN A 803 -20.91 -19.90 3.83
CA ASN A 803 -22.21 -19.32 3.46
C ASN A 803 -23.39 -20.22 3.87
N LEU A 804 -23.25 -21.55 3.72
CA LEU A 804 -24.26 -22.51 4.17
C LEU A 804 -24.55 -22.34 5.68
N TYR A 805 -23.51 -22.33 6.51
CA TYR A 805 -23.66 -22.26 7.96
C TYR A 805 -24.06 -20.88 8.46
N GLN A 806 -23.63 -19.81 7.82
CA GLN A 806 -24.08 -18.43 8.14
C GLN A 806 -25.59 -18.25 7.89
N ASN A 807 -26.13 -18.86 6.82
CA ASN A 807 -27.57 -18.84 6.59
C ASN A 807 -28.35 -19.72 7.60
N LEU A 808 -27.77 -20.85 8.04
CA LEU A 808 -28.35 -21.68 9.10
C LEU A 808 -28.46 -20.94 10.45
N ASP A 809 -27.52 -20.09 10.78
CA ASP A 809 -27.60 -19.24 12.00
C ASP A 809 -28.80 -18.29 11.97
N GLN A 810 -29.21 -17.86 10.78
CA GLN A 810 -30.42 -17.07 10.50
C GLN A 810 -31.68 -17.94 10.31
N ASP A 811 -31.68 -19.20 10.75
CA ASP A 811 -32.77 -20.17 10.57
C ASP A 811 -33.16 -20.48 9.12
N LYS A 812 -32.25 -20.27 8.16
CA LYS A 812 -32.46 -20.53 6.75
C LYS A 812 -31.49 -21.60 6.24
N LEU A 813 -31.97 -22.82 5.98
CA LEU A 813 -31.21 -23.82 5.21
C LEU A 813 -31.28 -23.45 3.73
N ILE A 814 -30.12 -23.12 3.12
CA ILE A 814 -30.03 -22.86 1.69
C ILE A 814 -30.18 -24.18 0.92
N SER A 815 -30.82 -24.11 -0.25
CA SER A 815 -30.95 -25.26 -1.14
C SER A 815 -29.61 -25.71 -1.73
N GLN A 816 -29.55 -26.97 -2.18
CA GLN A 816 -28.36 -27.47 -2.90
C GLN A 816 -27.96 -26.56 -4.07
N LEU A 817 -28.93 -25.98 -4.78
CA LEU A 817 -28.68 -25.08 -5.89
C LEU A 817 -28.02 -23.78 -5.42
N GLU A 818 -28.52 -23.17 -4.34
CA GLU A 818 -27.90 -21.95 -3.74
C GLU A 818 -26.49 -22.24 -3.20
N PHE A 819 -26.28 -23.40 -2.60
CA PHE A 819 -24.97 -23.86 -2.15
C PHE A 819 -23.96 -23.98 -3.30
N LEU A 820 -24.36 -24.60 -4.42
CA LEU A 820 -23.53 -24.70 -5.63
C LEU A 820 -23.29 -23.36 -6.31
N GLN A 821 -24.28 -22.45 -6.26
CA GLN A 821 -24.12 -21.09 -6.76
C GLN A 821 -23.08 -20.33 -5.93
N SER A 822 -23.07 -20.47 -4.61
CA SER A 822 -22.07 -19.87 -3.72
C SER A 822 -20.66 -20.34 -4.06
N PHE A 823 -20.49 -21.64 -4.33
CA PHE A 823 -19.21 -22.20 -4.81
C PHE A 823 -18.80 -21.60 -6.17
N GLU A 824 -19.73 -21.49 -7.14
CA GLU A 824 -19.41 -20.91 -8.44
C GLU A 824 -19.00 -19.43 -8.35
N VAL A 825 -19.69 -18.66 -7.50
CA VAL A 825 -19.35 -17.25 -7.25
C VAL A 825 -17.94 -17.12 -6.66
N ALA A 826 -17.61 -17.96 -5.69
CA ALA A 826 -16.29 -17.97 -5.08
C ALA A 826 -15.19 -18.40 -6.07
N LEU A 827 -15.44 -19.46 -6.85
CA LEU A 827 -14.48 -19.94 -7.84
C LEU A 827 -14.20 -18.91 -8.95
N LYS A 828 -15.18 -18.12 -9.35
CA LYS A 828 -15.02 -17.01 -10.31
C LYS A 828 -14.13 -15.86 -9.78
N ARG A 829 -13.98 -15.75 -8.47
CA ARG A 829 -13.09 -14.73 -7.84
C ARG A 829 -11.63 -15.19 -7.82
N GLU A 830 -11.39 -16.50 -8.00
CA GLU A 830 -10.04 -17.05 -8.02
C GLU A 830 -9.40 -16.87 -9.41
N ILE A 831 -8.10 -16.62 -9.43
CA ILE A 831 -7.35 -16.43 -10.67
C ILE A 831 -6.94 -17.79 -11.22
N LEU A 832 -7.69 -18.29 -12.17
CA LEU A 832 -7.50 -19.58 -12.82
C LEU A 832 -7.39 -19.41 -14.34
N SER A 833 -6.65 -20.32 -14.99
CA SER A 833 -6.74 -20.44 -16.44
C SER A 833 -8.16 -20.89 -16.87
N PRO A 834 -8.62 -20.57 -18.09
CA PRO A 834 -9.94 -20.99 -18.56
C PRO A 834 -10.14 -22.53 -18.48
N THR A 835 -9.09 -23.29 -18.72
CA THR A 835 -9.09 -24.76 -18.65
C THR A 835 -9.23 -25.22 -17.19
N ASP A 836 -8.38 -24.70 -16.29
CA ASP A 836 -8.44 -25.05 -14.86
C ASP A 836 -9.78 -24.64 -14.24
N PHE A 837 -10.30 -23.47 -14.60
CA PHE A 837 -11.61 -23.02 -14.14
C PHE A 837 -12.72 -24.00 -14.54
N LYS A 838 -12.74 -24.43 -15.81
CA LYS A 838 -13.73 -25.39 -16.32
C LYS A 838 -13.62 -26.72 -15.58
N ASP A 839 -12.41 -27.23 -15.39
CA ASP A 839 -12.16 -28.53 -14.75
C ASP A 839 -12.51 -28.48 -13.25
N ARG A 840 -12.09 -27.43 -12.53
CA ARG A 840 -12.41 -27.25 -11.10
C ARG A 840 -13.89 -27.00 -10.86
N ARG A 841 -14.56 -26.27 -11.74
CA ARG A 841 -16.01 -26.07 -11.70
C ARG A 841 -16.77 -27.39 -11.86
N ALA A 842 -16.42 -28.20 -12.86
CA ALA A 842 -17.07 -29.49 -13.11
C ALA A 842 -16.80 -30.46 -11.94
N HIS A 843 -15.58 -30.53 -11.44
CA HIS A 843 -15.21 -31.32 -10.29
C HIS A 843 -15.98 -30.90 -9.04
N GLY A 844 -16.00 -29.60 -8.73
CA GLY A 844 -16.69 -29.07 -7.56
C GLY A 844 -18.20 -29.30 -7.57
N LYS A 845 -18.85 -29.09 -8.72
CA LYS A 845 -20.30 -29.43 -8.84
C LYS A 845 -20.56 -30.88 -8.45
N ARG A 846 -19.80 -31.82 -8.98
CA ARG A 846 -19.96 -33.25 -8.68
C ARG A 846 -19.75 -33.55 -7.20
N VAL A 847 -18.64 -33.09 -6.65
CA VAL A 847 -18.25 -33.35 -5.25
C VAL A 847 -19.22 -32.72 -4.27
N LEU A 848 -19.54 -31.43 -4.45
CA LEU A 848 -20.40 -30.69 -3.52
C LEU A 848 -21.87 -31.10 -3.59
N THR A 849 -22.36 -31.56 -4.77
CA THR A 849 -23.69 -32.18 -4.89
C THR A 849 -23.77 -33.41 -3.99
N SER A 850 -22.83 -34.34 -4.14
CA SER A 850 -22.80 -35.57 -3.32
C SER A 850 -22.56 -35.29 -1.85
N TYR A 851 -21.71 -34.30 -1.52
CA TYR A 851 -21.46 -33.89 -0.12
C TYR A 851 -22.71 -33.31 0.54
N TYR A 852 -23.44 -32.44 -0.16
CA TYR A 852 -24.69 -31.86 0.34
C TYR A 852 -25.73 -32.96 0.61
N GLU A 853 -25.98 -33.86 -0.36
CA GLU A 853 -26.91 -34.97 -0.21
C GLU A 853 -26.59 -35.91 0.96
N ALA A 854 -25.30 -36.20 1.18
CA ALA A 854 -24.86 -37.07 2.24
C ALA A 854 -24.98 -36.43 3.65
N ASN A 855 -24.86 -35.09 3.75
CA ASN A 855 -24.77 -34.35 5.02
C ASN A 855 -25.98 -33.47 5.31
N GLU A 856 -26.99 -33.36 4.43
CA GLU A 856 -28.14 -32.44 4.57
C GLU A 856 -28.85 -32.57 5.93
N LYS A 857 -28.99 -33.82 6.43
CA LYS A 857 -29.64 -34.10 7.71
C LYS A 857 -28.79 -33.72 8.94
N ASP A 858 -27.49 -33.59 8.72
CA ASP A 858 -26.50 -33.28 9.77
C ASP A 858 -26.21 -31.77 9.86
N PHE A 859 -26.70 -30.98 8.91
CA PHE A 859 -26.53 -29.53 8.95
C PHE A 859 -27.32 -28.91 10.10
N GLN A 860 -26.62 -28.23 10.99
CA GLN A 860 -27.20 -27.56 12.16
C GLN A 860 -26.48 -26.27 12.44
N LYS A 861 -27.11 -25.40 13.25
CA LYS A 861 -26.47 -24.16 13.70
C LYS A 861 -25.11 -24.41 14.34
N VAL A 862 -24.16 -23.54 14.05
CA VAL A 862 -22.79 -23.61 14.55
C VAL A 862 -22.49 -22.39 15.44
N LEU A 863 -21.47 -22.48 16.24
CA LEU A 863 -21.10 -21.36 17.12
C LEU A 863 -20.34 -20.27 16.35
N PHE A 864 -19.39 -20.69 15.48
CA PHE A 864 -18.61 -19.80 14.63
C PHE A 864 -18.24 -20.49 13.31
N THR A 865 -18.18 -19.68 12.23
CA THR A 865 -17.56 -20.02 10.95
C THR A 865 -16.34 -19.14 10.74
N GLU A 866 -15.27 -19.68 10.16
CA GLU A 866 -14.05 -18.95 9.74
C GLU A 866 -13.46 -18.06 10.88
N LYS A 867 -13.52 -18.59 12.12
CA LYS A 867 -13.09 -17.86 13.34
C LYS A 867 -11.59 -17.63 13.33
N SER A 868 -11.19 -16.37 13.23
CA SER A 868 -9.80 -15.95 13.31
C SER A 868 -9.34 -15.78 14.75
N PHE A 869 -8.11 -16.24 15.04
CA PHE A 869 -7.42 -16.12 16.32
C PHE A 869 -6.11 -15.34 16.13
N GLY A 870 -5.82 -14.38 17.01
CA GLY A 870 -4.56 -13.61 17.00
C GLY A 870 -4.36 -12.67 15.81
N THR A 871 -5.39 -12.45 15.00
CA THR A 871 -5.30 -11.61 13.79
C THR A 871 -5.52 -10.13 14.07
N SER A 872 -6.40 -9.79 15.02
CA SER A 872 -6.66 -8.40 15.39
C SER A 872 -5.70 -7.93 16.48
N LEU A 873 -5.48 -6.63 16.55
CA LEU A 873 -4.73 -6.02 17.67
C LEU A 873 -5.42 -6.20 19.02
N ALA A 874 -6.75 -6.37 19.03
CA ALA A 874 -7.55 -6.58 20.21
C ALA A 874 -7.48 -8.01 20.76
N SER A 875 -7.17 -9.01 19.93
CA SER A 875 -7.08 -10.42 20.29
C SER A 875 -5.72 -11.01 20.01
N GLN A 876 -4.64 -10.35 20.43
CA GLN A 876 -3.30 -10.91 20.30
C GLN A 876 -3.14 -12.12 21.22
N ILE A 877 -2.66 -13.22 20.65
CA ILE A 877 -2.41 -14.46 21.37
C ILE A 877 -0.90 -14.68 21.43
N HIS A 878 -0.39 -14.89 22.63
CA HIS A 878 1.02 -15.10 22.86
C HIS A 878 1.28 -16.38 23.67
N LEU A 879 2.27 -17.10 23.26
CA LEU A 879 2.93 -18.13 24.06
C LEU A 879 4.25 -17.52 24.54
N ASP A 880 4.31 -17.09 25.80
CA ASP A 880 5.38 -16.25 26.32
C ASP A 880 5.54 -14.96 25.49
N ASP A 881 6.68 -14.81 24.77
CA ASP A 881 6.98 -13.69 23.86
C ASP A 881 6.71 -14.01 22.38
N ILE A 882 6.13 -15.17 22.08
CA ILE A 882 5.87 -15.64 20.71
C ILE A 882 4.43 -15.30 20.34
N ALA A 883 4.23 -14.43 19.34
CA ALA A 883 2.91 -14.15 18.81
C ALA A 883 2.40 -15.29 17.93
N LEU A 884 1.17 -15.77 18.22
CA LEU A 884 0.52 -16.84 17.49
C LEU A 884 -0.71 -16.33 16.72
N THR A 885 -1.01 -16.99 15.61
CA THR A 885 -2.19 -16.70 14.80
C THR A 885 -2.74 -17.96 14.14
N GLY A 886 -4.03 -17.98 13.87
CA GLY A 886 -4.67 -19.08 13.14
C GLY A 886 -6.12 -18.77 12.83
N LYS A 887 -6.74 -19.66 12.04
CA LYS A 887 -8.13 -19.55 11.62
C LYS A 887 -8.75 -20.93 11.62
N ALA A 888 -9.86 -21.10 12.33
CA ALA A 888 -10.62 -22.34 12.38
C ALA A 888 -11.82 -22.25 11.44
N ASP A 889 -12.03 -23.26 10.62
CA ASP A 889 -13.06 -23.25 9.59
C ASP A 889 -14.47 -23.23 10.19
N ARG A 890 -14.70 -24.10 11.21
CA ARG A 890 -15.99 -24.18 11.90
C ARG A 890 -15.80 -24.57 13.36
N ILE A 891 -16.63 -24.00 14.25
CA ILE A 891 -16.67 -24.33 15.67
C ILE A 891 -18.11 -24.68 16.05
N ASP A 892 -18.34 -25.93 16.49
CA ASP A 892 -19.63 -26.45 16.90
C ASP A 892 -19.75 -26.43 18.44
N LEU A 893 -20.89 -26.04 18.97
CA LEU A 893 -21.18 -26.18 20.39
C LEU A 893 -21.62 -27.64 20.70
N ILE A 894 -20.89 -28.34 21.55
CA ILE A 894 -21.20 -29.71 21.97
C ILE A 894 -22.14 -29.72 23.18
N ASP A 895 -21.76 -29.02 24.25
CA ASP A 895 -22.54 -28.91 25.47
C ASP A 895 -22.60 -27.46 25.94
N LYS A 896 -23.82 -26.93 26.04
CA LYS A 896 -24.06 -25.56 26.46
C LYS A 896 -23.83 -25.35 27.98
N LYS A 897 -23.97 -26.41 28.79
CA LYS A 897 -23.78 -26.31 30.23
C LYS A 897 -22.32 -26.31 30.61
N GLU A 898 -21.54 -27.16 29.95
CA GLU A 898 -20.10 -27.31 30.18
C GLU A 898 -19.28 -26.34 29.31
N ASN A 899 -19.94 -25.56 28.41
CA ASN A 899 -19.29 -24.68 27.45
C ASN A 899 -18.22 -25.39 26.59
N THR A 900 -18.53 -26.64 26.18
CA THR A 900 -17.59 -27.42 25.39
C THR A 900 -17.87 -27.31 23.88
N VAL A 901 -16.79 -27.27 23.09
CA VAL A 901 -16.86 -27.08 21.64
C VAL A 901 -16.03 -28.11 20.89
N ARG A 902 -16.41 -28.30 19.60
CA ARG A 902 -15.65 -29.06 18.62
C ARG A 902 -15.14 -28.12 17.54
N PHE A 903 -13.85 -28.17 17.27
CA PHE A 903 -13.24 -27.50 16.12
C PHE A 903 -13.27 -28.44 14.91
N VAL A 904 -13.75 -27.97 13.79
CA VAL A 904 -13.83 -28.71 12.53
C VAL A 904 -12.95 -28.02 11.49
N ASP A 905 -12.13 -28.80 10.83
CA ASP A 905 -11.24 -28.38 9.74
C ASP A 905 -11.59 -29.13 8.47
N TYR A 906 -11.90 -28.39 7.39
CA TYR A 906 -12.29 -28.98 6.10
C TYR A 906 -11.06 -29.30 5.26
N LYS A 907 -11.06 -30.48 4.65
CA LYS A 907 -10.04 -30.86 3.70
C LYS A 907 -10.65 -31.22 2.34
N THR A 908 -10.20 -30.52 1.31
CA THR A 908 -10.69 -30.69 -0.09
C THR A 908 -9.83 -31.64 -0.91
N GLY A 909 -8.97 -32.42 -0.29
CA GLY A 909 -8.18 -33.48 -0.92
C GLY A 909 -8.77 -34.86 -0.59
N LYS A 910 -8.21 -35.90 -1.21
CA LYS A 910 -8.62 -37.30 -0.95
C LYS A 910 -8.52 -37.64 0.55
N PRO A 911 -9.47 -38.42 1.09
CA PRO A 911 -9.45 -38.81 2.50
C PRO A 911 -8.19 -39.58 2.86
N LYS A 912 -7.53 -39.15 3.95
CA LYS A 912 -6.36 -39.84 4.53
C LYS A 912 -6.80 -40.80 5.63
N SER A 913 -6.00 -41.85 5.84
CA SER A 913 -6.18 -42.76 6.97
C SER A 913 -5.81 -42.08 8.30
N ARG A 914 -6.29 -42.56 9.43
CA ARG A 914 -5.97 -42.04 10.75
C ARG A 914 -4.46 -42.04 11.02
N ASN A 915 -3.75 -43.12 10.63
CA ASN A 915 -2.27 -43.21 10.76
C ASN A 915 -1.55 -42.17 9.93
N GLU A 916 -2.05 -41.82 8.73
CA GLU A 916 -1.48 -40.75 7.92
C GLU A 916 -1.71 -39.38 8.56
N ILE A 917 -2.90 -39.14 9.12
CA ILE A 917 -3.21 -37.87 9.82
C ILE A 917 -2.30 -37.69 11.05
N GLU A 918 -2.06 -38.76 11.80
CA GLU A 918 -1.22 -38.76 13.00
C GLU A 918 0.28 -38.74 12.70
N GLY A 919 0.68 -38.97 11.43
CA GLY A 919 2.11 -39.00 11.06
C GLY A 919 2.80 -40.35 11.31
N ASN A 920 2.01 -41.42 11.43
CA ASN A 920 2.53 -42.78 11.74
C ASN A 920 2.88 -43.61 10.50
N THR A 921 3.00 -42.96 9.32
CA THR A 921 3.40 -43.63 8.07
C THR A 921 4.66 -42.98 7.51
N GLN A 922 5.41 -43.70 6.67
CA GLN A 922 6.64 -43.16 6.07
C GLN A 922 6.43 -41.94 5.18
N SER A 923 5.22 -41.77 4.61
CA SER A 923 4.87 -40.66 3.71
C SER A 923 4.15 -39.50 4.42
N SER A 924 4.00 -39.52 5.73
CA SER A 924 3.27 -38.50 6.48
C SER A 924 4.13 -37.91 7.61
N ASN A 925 3.96 -36.60 7.83
CA ASN A 925 4.70 -35.83 8.84
C ASN A 925 3.82 -35.31 9.98
N GLY A 926 2.55 -35.77 10.09
CA GLY A 926 1.61 -35.39 11.14
C GLY A 926 1.11 -33.91 11.06
N ASP A 927 1.25 -33.27 9.92
CA ASP A 927 0.86 -31.87 9.69
C ASP A 927 -0.62 -31.60 10.01
N TYR A 928 -1.51 -32.52 9.65
CA TYR A 928 -2.95 -32.38 9.92
C TYR A 928 -3.26 -32.48 11.42
N LYS A 929 -2.69 -33.46 12.10
CA LYS A 929 -2.87 -33.60 13.56
C LYS A 929 -2.29 -32.39 14.31
N ARG A 930 -1.09 -31.94 13.92
CA ARG A 930 -0.44 -30.76 14.51
C ARG A 930 -1.30 -29.50 14.35
N GLN A 931 -1.99 -29.32 13.23
CA GLN A 931 -2.91 -28.22 13.01
C GLN A 931 -4.08 -28.26 14.02
N LEU A 932 -4.65 -29.43 14.28
CA LEU A 932 -5.73 -29.58 15.27
C LEU A 932 -5.27 -29.30 16.70
N VAL A 933 -4.07 -29.74 17.07
CA VAL A 933 -3.45 -29.43 18.38
C VAL A 933 -3.23 -27.93 18.52
N PHE A 934 -2.80 -27.27 17.43
CA PHE A 934 -2.58 -25.82 17.40
C PHE A 934 -3.89 -25.05 17.60
N TYR A 935 -5.02 -25.49 17.04
CA TYR A 935 -6.33 -24.87 17.27
C TYR A 935 -6.74 -24.92 18.75
N ARG A 936 -6.51 -26.06 19.42
CA ARG A 936 -6.74 -26.17 20.86
C ARG A 936 -5.84 -25.21 21.63
N LEU A 937 -4.57 -25.13 21.31
CA LEU A 937 -3.62 -24.20 21.93
C LEU A 937 -4.09 -22.73 21.77
N LEU A 938 -4.52 -22.32 20.57
CA LEU A 938 -5.03 -20.97 20.32
C LEU A 938 -6.26 -20.67 21.19
N ALA A 939 -7.20 -21.62 21.29
CA ALA A 939 -8.39 -21.47 22.12
C ALA A 939 -8.06 -21.35 23.62
N GLU A 940 -7.08 -22.13 24.11
CA GLU A 940 -6.66 -22.06 25.53
C GLU A 940 -5.93 -20.76 25.88
N LEU A 941 -5.21 -20.17 24.93
CA LEU A 941 -4.48 -18.91 25.11
C LEU A 941 -5.33 -17.66 24.89
N ASP A 942 -6.42 -17.76 24.13
CA ASP A 942 -7.32 -16.65 23.86
C ASP A 942 -8.27 -16.41 25.04
N LYS A 943 -7.96 -15.40 25.85
CA LYS A 943 -8.79 -15.05 27.02
C LYS A 943 -10.19 -14.55 26.67
N SER A 944 -10.42 -14.17 25.41
CA SER A 944 -11.74 -13.74 24.92
C SER A 944 -12.60 -14.92 24.47
N PHE A 945 -12.03 -16.12 24.38
CA PHE A 945 -12.73 -17.34 23.98
C PHE A 945 -13.14 -18.17 25.21
N PRO A 946 -14.43 -18.11 25.63
CA PRO A 946 -14.87 -18.67 26.92
C PRO A 946 -15.16 -20.17 26.86
N TYR A 947 -14.86 -20.84 25.74
CA TYR A 947 -15.24 -22.23 25.51
C TYR A 947 -14.04 -23.18 25.68
N LYS A 948 -14.32 -24.40 26.16
CA LYS A 948 -13.34 -25.47 26.29
C LYS A 948 -13.37 -26.38 25.07
N VAL A 949 -12.23 -26.64 24.46
CA VAL A 949 -12.13 -27.58 23.33
C VAL A 949 -12.17 -29.02 23.86
N ASP A 950 -13.23 -29.75 23.55
CA ASP A 950 -13.40 -31.17 23.88
C ASP A 950 -12.95 -32.08 22.74
N GLN A 951 -13.34 -31.72 21.53
CA GLN A 951 -13.04 -32.50 20.32
C GLN A 951 -12.52 -31.63 19.20
N THR A 952 -11.73 -32.26 18.32
CA THR A 952 -11.36 -31.72 17.02
C THR A 952 -11.71 -32.72 15.94
N GLU A 953 -12.08 -32.24 14.75
CA GLU A 953 -12.55 -33.07 13.65
C GLU A 953 -11.91 -32.62 12.32
N ILE A 954 -11.49 -33.57 11.50
CA ILE A 954 -11.19 -33.33 10.08
C ILE A 954 -12.38 -33.86 9.28
N ASP A 955 -12.98 -32.99 8.51
CA ASP A 955 -14.10 -33.31 7.61
C ASP A 955 -13.59 -33.29 6.14
N PHE A 956 -13.50 -34.47 5.52
CA PHE A 956 -13.08 -34.59 4.13
C PHE A 956 -14.25 -34.35 3.21
N VAL A 957 -14.20 -33.26 2.44
CA VAL A 957 -15.26 -32.87 1.50
C VAL A 957 -15.25 -33.75 0.25
N GLU A 958 -14.15 -34.40 -0.10
CA GLU A 958 -14.09 -35.41 -1.15
C GLU A 958 -14.42 -36.81 -0.60
N PRO A 959 -15.21 -37.62 -1.33
CA PRO A 959 -15.50 -38.99 -0.93
C PRO A 959 -14.26 -39.90 -1.16
N ASN A 960 -14.23 -41.01 -0.46
CA ASN A 960 -13.28 -42.10 -0.73
C ASN A 960 -13.64 -42.85 -2.03
N GLU A 961 -12.85 -43.84 -2.41
CA GLU A 961 -13.06 -44.65 -3.64
C GLU A 961 -14.39 -45.40 -3.62
N LYS A 962 -15.02 -45.59 -2.46
CA LYS A 962 -16.33 -46.21 -2.29
C LYS A 962 -17.50 -45.22 -2.33
N GLY A 963 -17.21 -43.91 -2.48
CA GLY A 963 -18.24 -42.87 -2.46
C GLY A 963 -18.63 -42.41 -1.05
N GLU A 964 -17.92 -42.80 0.01
CA GLU A 964 -18.22 -42.45 1.41
C GLU A 964 -17.43 -41.23 1.85
N PHE A 965 -18.07 -40.29 2.58
CA PHE A 965 -17.42 -39.13 3.17
C PHE A 965 -16.86 -39.49 4.54
N LYS A 966 -15.63 -39.08 4.79
CA LYS A 966 -14.90 -39.43 5.99
C LYS A 966 -14.77 -38.24 6.93
N LYS A 967 -15.15 -38.46 8.21
CA LYS A 967 -14.96 -37.53 9.32
C LYS A 967 -14.10 -38.19 10.40
N GLU A 968 -12.94 -37.64 10.71
CA GLU A 968 -12.05 -38.19 11.72
C GLU A 968 -12.00 -37.29 12.94
N ARG A 969 -12.41 -37.81 14.09
CA ARG A 969 -12.48 -37.11 15.38
C ARG A 969 -11.30 -37.45 16.27
N PHE A 970 -10.80 -36.45 16.94
CA PHE A 970 -9.68 -36.55 17.88
C PHE A 970 -9.99 -35.81 19.18
N SER A 971 -9.69 -36.46 20.30
CA SER A 971 -9.60 -35.78 21.60
C SER A 971 -8.13 -35.45 21.82
N ILE A 972 -7.80 -34.16 21.78
CA ILE A 972 -6.42 -33.69 21.96
C ILE A 972 -6.07 -33.77 23.47
N THR A 973 -4.94 -34.34 23.81
CA THR A 973 -4.50 -34.43 25.21
C THR A 973 -3.72 -33.19 25.65
N THR A 974 -3.61 -32.98 26.97
CA THR A 974 -2.80 -31.89 27.52
C THR A 974 -1.32 -32.09 27.18
N GLU A 975 -0.84 -33.36 27.17
CA GLU A 975 0.51 -33.71 26.80
C GLU A 975 0.84 -33.33 25.35
N GLU A 976 -0.08 -33.57 24.40
CA GLU A 976 0.07 -33.12 23.01
C GLU A 976 0.19 -31.60 22.87
N VAL A 977 -0.56 -30.86 23.68
CA VAL A 977 -0.47 -29.38 23.71
C VAL A 977 0.88 -28.94 24.29
N GLU A 978 1.37 -29.56 25.37
CA GLU A 978 2.67 -29.20 25.95
C GLU A 978 3.84 -29.58 25.01
N ASN A 979 3.75 -30.69 24.31
CA ASN A 979 4.72 -31.09 23.30
C ASN A 979 4.72 -30.05 22.14
N LEU A 980 3.57 -29.59 21.70
CA LEU A 980 3.46 -28.53 20.69
C LEU A 980 4.05 -27.20 21.18
N LYS A 981 3.81 -26.80 22.43
CA LYS A 981 4.40 -25.60 23.01
C LYS A 981 5.94 -25.67 23.00
N THR A 982 6.50 -26.82 23.34
CA THR A 982 7.94 -27.04 23.28
C THR A 982 8.47 -26.95 21.85
N LEU A 983 7.83 -27.62 20.90
CA LEU A 983 8.15 -27.57 19.48
C LEU A 983 8.11 -26.14 18.91
N ILE A 984 7.09 -25.36 19.28
CA ILE A 984 6.96 -23.95 18.87
C ILE A 984 8.15 -23.13 19.41
N LYS A 985 8.49 -23.28 20.69
CA LYS A 985 9.60 -22.54 21.31
C LYS A 985 10.95 -22.88 20.65
N GLU A 986 11.22 -24.15 20.41
CA GLU A 986 12.43 -24.61 19.71
C GLU A 986 12.49 -24.07 18.27
N SER A 987 11.39 -24.19 17.52
CA SER A 987 11.32 -23.70 16.14
C SER A 987 11.51 -22.18 16.05
N VAL A 988 10.87 -21.42 16.94
CA VAL A 988 11.03 -19.96 16.95
C VAL A 988 12.42 -19.54 17.41
N ALA A 989 13.05 -20.25 18.34
CA ALA A 989 14.43 -20.00 18.72
C ALA A 989 15.38 -20.19 17.50
N SER A 990 15.21 -21.27 16.73
CA SER A 990 16.00 -21.50 15.52
C SER A 990 15.68 -20.46 14.42
N ILE A 991 14.43 -20.08 14.22
CA ILE A 991 14.04 -19.00 13.29
C ILE A 991 14.70 -17.67 13.68
N ARG A 992 14.68 -17.32 14.97
CA ARG A 992 15.33 -16.09 15.48
C ARG A 992 16.86 -16.15 15.42
N ALA A 993 17.43 -17.35 15.47
CA ALA A 993 18.85 -17.58 15.21
C ALA A 993 19.20 -17.58 13.71
N LEU A 994 18.21 -17.34 12.84
CA LEU A 994 18.32 -17.32 11.37
C LEU A 994 18.80 -18.65 10.77
N ASP A 995 18.45 -19.78 11.40
CA ASP A 995 18.72 -21.11 10.84
C ASP A 995 17.72 -21.41 9.70
N PHE A 996 18.16 -21.17 8.47
CA PHE A 996 17.43 -21.44 7.24
C PHE A 996 18.14 -22.45 6.34
N THR A 997 18.75 -23.47 6.94
CA THR A 997 19.44 -24.53 6.22
C THR A 997 18.45 -25.31 5.34
N PRO A 998 18.71 -25.49 4.02
CA PRO A 998 17.84 -26.29 3.17
C PRO A 998 17.86 -27.77 3.57
N THR A 999 16.71 -28.43 3.41
CA THR A 999 16.68 -29.90 3.58
C THR A 999 17.43 -30.58 2.47
N THR A 1000 18.05 -31.73 2.82
CA THR A 1000 18.74 -32.61 1.86
C THR A 1000 17.85 -33.76 1.38
N ASP A 1001 16.62 -33.84 1.89
CA ASP A 1001 15.64 -34.85 1.49
C ASP A 1001 15.07 -34.53 0.08
N ILE A 1002 15.50 -35.31 -0.89
CA ILE A 1002 15.16 -35.09 -2.30
C ILE A 1002 13.68 -35.38 -2.60
N ASP A 1003 13.05 -36.27 -1.84
CA ASP A 1003 11.64 -36.64 -2.02
C ASP A 1003 10.77 -35.47 -1.59
N THR A 1004 11.07 -34.81 -0.50
CA THR A 1004 10.43 -33.54 -0.07
C THR A 1004 10.71 -32.43 -1.06
N CYS A 1005 11.93 -32.37 -1.65
CA CYS A 1005 12.28 -31.31 -2.62
C CYS A 1005 11.63 -31.53 -3.99
N SER A 1006 11.35 -32.75 -4.43
CA SER A 1006 10.82 -33.04 -5.77
C SER A 1006 9.51 -32.34 -6.11
N THR A 1007 8.69 -32.07 -5.10
CA THR A 1007 7.42 -31.34 -5.23
C THR A 1007 7.52 -29.85 -4.83
N CYS A 1008 8.73 -29.40 -4.45
CA CYS A 1008 8.97 -28.05 -4.00
C CYS A 1008 9.01 -27.07 -5.19
N PRO A 1009 8.32 -25.93 -5.13
CA PRO A 1009 8.36 -24.92 -6.19
C PRO A 1009 9.75 -24.33 -6.45
N PHE A 1010 10.67 -24.46 -5.49
CA PHE A 1010 12.05 -23.98 -5.57
C PHE A 1010 13.07 -25.09 -5.92
N PHE A 1011 12.60 -26.25 -6.39
CA PHE A 1011 13.47 -27.39 -6.69
C PHE A 1011 14.59 -27.01 -7.66
N SER A 1012 14.27 -26.35 -8.78
CA SER A 1012 15.24 -25.92 -9.78
C SER A 1012 16.25 -24.88 -9.26
N HIS A 1013 15.89 -24.12 -8.22
CA HIS A 1013 16.81 -23.19 -7.57
C HIS A 1013 17.78 -23.93 -6.64
N CYS A 1014 17.29 -24.87 -5.83
CA CYS A 1014 18.11 -25.60 -4.87
C CYS A 1014 18.95 -26.71 -5.54
N TRP A 1015 18.49 -27.25 -6.66
CA TRP A 1015 19.09 -28.38 -7.37
C TRP A 1015 19.24 -28.09 -8.87
N PRO A 1016 20.04 -27.08 -9.26
CA PRO A 1016 20.14 -26.61 -10.65
C PRO A 1016 20.63 -27.67 -11.64
N ASP A 1017 21.37 -28.67 -11.15
CA ASP A 1017 21.98 -29.75 -11.97
C ASP A 1017 21.10 -31.01 -12.04
N LYS A 1018 19.96 -31.07 -11.37
CA LYS A 1018 18.96 -32.15 -11.37
C LYS A 1018 17.65 -31.68 -11.97
#